data_5c6f02bc6d9754446902a6a7f1907206
#
_entry.id   5c6f02bc6d9754446902a6a7f1907206
#
_cell.length_a   1.000
_cell.length_b   1.000
_cell.length_c   1.000
_cell.angle_alpha   90.00
_cell.angle_beta   90.00
_cell.angle_gamma   90.00
#
_symmetry.space_group_name_H-M   'P 1'
#
loop_
_entity.id
_entity.type
_entity.pdbx_description
1 polymer ?
#
loop_
_entity_poly.entity_id
_entity_poly.type
_entity_poly.pdbx_seq_one_letter_code
_entity_poly.pdbx_strand_id
1 'polypeptide(L)'
;MTANPYAAPTDPLAPYSAVLVVSFGGPRSPEEVMPFLRRVSHGRIPEERLADVARHYDRFGGVSPINDATDVFVNAIGNELRRHGVRVPVLLGNRNGTPFLEEALTDMHAHGVRRVLAVVTSAYASYSGCRQYREEIATALAHVGITDMQVDKVPPFNEAPGFIRANAEALMQAFMRIPPTPLEATRVVFVTHSIPDSMQDASGAGQPGTDYISQHKAVCEKVAGQVRQVFGNMPQWDLAYCSRSGRPNDPWLEPDIIDHLRNLPEQGVQSVVVAPIGFVADHMEVVNDLDYEAAEAAKVSGLAFTRAATAGTHPAFIADLAGLILSQAAAARGEGGNLTSWPAPCVAGCCRRYPDAQDIPAVSGGDVESVAAGADVVDAEPGGVDFVPSGSASAVDRPGPEAVELETPPSPYNPLTKETPMSDHSSADSVIEGPRDDEVPAGSYTAPTDPRDTPVIPEEVNASSKWAMYSVFRVATALPAEDDERRRLVEGSDEWAGQSGVDTRGWYDLSGLRANADLLVWWVSDDPAVLQDAYHRFRASGLGRHLEPVWSNVGVHRPAEFNKSHLPSCFAGIAPRRWAAFYPFIRSKEWYLLPAADRSRMLREHGIVGAASSDVKASTLAAFALGDYEWILALEGDDLARIVDVMKDLRYVEARRYVDVDTPFFTGERVSPVVWADRQMRA
;
A
#
# COMPACT_ATOMS: atom_id res chain seq x y z
N MET A 1 45.39 5.01 14.93
CA MET A 1 45.25 3.72 14.25
C MET A 1 44.63 4.01 12.89
N THR A 2 45.41 3.88 11.83
CA THR A 2 44.90 4.06 10.45
C THR A 2 43.98 2.87 10.10
N ALA A 3 42.75 3.17 9.74
CA ALA A 3 41.79 2.14 9.33
C ALA A 3 42.37 1.32 8.15
N ASN A 4 42.23 0.00 8.20
CA ASN A 4 42.65 -0.88 7.12
C ASN A 4 41.76 -0.59 5.88
N PRO A 5 42.29 -0.06 4.77
CA PRO A 5 41.52 0.31 3.61
C PRO A 5 40.91 -0.90 2.84
N TYR A 6 41.27 -2.14 3.25
CA TYR A 6 40.74 -3.39 2.68
C TYR A 6 39.81 -4.15 3.63
N ALA A 7 39.46 -3.57 4.79
CA ALA A 7 38.42 -4.17 5.64
C ALA A 7 37.06 -4.07 4.92
N ALA A 8 36.37 -5.20 4.83
CA ALA A 8 34.99 -5.19 4.32
C ALA A 8 34.18 -4.18 5.14
N PRO A 9 33.36 -3.33 4.49
CA PRO A 9 32.55 -2.36 5.20
C PRO A 9 31.66 -3.11 6.22
N THR A 10 31.70 -2.65 7.47
CA THR A 10 30.80 -3.12 8.53
C THR A 10 29.37 -2.86 8.10
N ASP A 11 28.47 -3.82 8.34
CA ASP A 11 27.04 -3.63 8.07
C ASP A 11 26.55 -2.34 8.74
N PRO A 12 25.85 -1.44 8.03
CA PRO A 12 25.35 -0.19 8.59
C PRO A 12 24.47 -0.41 9.83
N LEU A 13 23.87 -1.60 9.98
CA LEU A 13 23.03 -1.94 11.12
C LEU A 13 23.84 -2.47 12.32
N ALA A 14 25.15 -2.72 12.19
CA ALA A 14 25.93 -3.14 13.37
C ALA A 14 25.71 -2.18 14.54
N PRO A 15 25.61 -2.65 15.79
CA PRO A 15 25.91 -4.02 16.27
C PRO A 15 24.73 -5.01 16.19
N TYR A 16 23.60 -4.64 15.59
CA TYR A 16 22.48 -5.54 15.44
C TYR A 16 22.72 -6.55 14.32
N SER A 17 22.27 -7.79 14.55
CA SER A 17 22.40 -8.91 13.62
C SER A 17 21.08 -9.26 12.92
N ALA A 18 19.97 -8.66 13.34
CA ALA A 18 18.66 -8.77 12.70
C ALA A 18 17.76 -7.57 13.07
N VAL A 19 16.75 -7.30 12.21
CA VAL A 19 15.59 -6.49 12.55
C VAL A 19 14.40 -7.44 12.76
N LEU A 20 13.67 -7.27 13.87
CA LEU A 20 12.44 -8.00 14.16
C LEU A 20 11.27 -7.03 14.09
N VAL A 21 10.41 -7.18 13.08
CA VAL A 21 9.12 -6.50 13.04
C VAL A 21 8.17 -7.26 13.95
N VAL A 22 7.59 -6.58 14.93
CA VAL A 22 6.66 -7.19 15.88
C VAL A 22 5.26 -6.64 15.62
N SER A 23 4.34 -7.53 15.24
CA SER A 23 2.97 -7.17 14.92
C SER A 23 1.99 -7.88 15.86
N PHE A 24 0.75 -7.40 15.87
CA PHE A 24 -0.33 -8.02 16.64
C PHE A 24 -0.66 -9.42 16.12
N GLY A 25 -0.65 -9.60 14.79
CA GLY A 25 -1.06 -10.84 14.13
C GLY A 25 -2.57 -11.01 14.09
N GLY A 26 -3.04 -11.95 13.29
CA GLY A 26 -4.46 -12.26 13.15
C GLY A 26 -4.69 -13.62 12.52
N PRO A 27 -5.94 -14.10 12.42
CA PRO A 27 -6.25 -15.36 11.75
C PRO A 27 -5.97 -15.25 10.25
N ARG A 28 -5.35 -16.30 9.69
CA ARG A 28 -5.07 -16.48 8.26
C ARG A 28 -6.10 -17.36 7.56
N SER A 29 -6.97 -18.02 8.33
CA SER A 29 -8.08 -18.83 7.83
C SER A 29 -9.27 -18.78 8.79
N PRO A 30 -10.48 -19.15 8.34
CA PRO A 30 -11.67 -19.21 9.20
C PRO A 30 -11.49 -20.12 10.43
N GLU A 31 -10.73 -21.22 10.28
CA GLU A 31 -10.47 -22.17 11.34
C GLU A 31 -9.61 -21.57 12.46
N GLU A 32 -8.81 -20.56 12.15
CA GLU A 32 -7.94 -19.87 13.11
C GLU A 32 -8.67 -18.81 13.92
N VAL A 33 -9.87 -18.36 13.52
CA VAL A 33 -10.60 -17.26 14.17
C VAL A 33 -10.87 -17.56 15.64
N MET A 34 -11.51 -18.68 15.96
CA MET A 34 -11.83 -19.03 17.34
C MET A 34 -10.59 -19.28 18.21
N PRO A 35 -9.56 -20.01 17.75
CA PRO A 35 -8.29 -20.12 18.48
C PRO A 35 -7.62 -18.76 18.74
N PHE A 36 -7.63 -17.86 17.76
CA PHE A 36 -7.13 -16.50 17.90
C PHE A 36 -7.91 -15.71 18.96
N LEU A 37 -9.25 -15.69 18.89
CA LEU A 37 -10.10 -14.98 19.84
C LEU A 37 -9.94 -15.48 21.28
N ARG A 38 -9.80 -16.79 21.49
CA ARG A 38 -9.50 -17.38 22.80
C ARG A 38 -8.15 -16.92 23.35
N ARG A 39 -7.13 -16.82 22.48
CA ARG A 39 -5.80 -16.34 22.86
C ARG A 39 -5.83 -14.88 23.26
N VAL A 40 -6.41 -13.99 22.43
CA VAL A 40 -6.48 -12.55 22.72
C VAL A 40 -7.32 -12.25 23.96
N SER A 41 -8.37 -13.04 24.21
CA SER A 41 -9.23 -12.86 25.39
C SER A 41 -8.67 -13.45 26.68
N HIS A 42 -7.59 -14.25 26.59
CA HIS A 42 -7.00 -14.95 27.74
C HIS A 42 -8.03 -15.72 28.58
N GLY A 43 -9.08 -16.28 27.95
CA GLY A 43 -10.14 -17.00 28.62
C GLY A 43 -11.10 -16.17 29.49
N ARG A 44 -11.04 -14.84 29.40
CA ARG A 44 -11.87 -13.93 30.21
C ARG A 44 -13.25 -13.66 29.61
N ILE A 45 -13.45 -14.02 28.35
CA ILE A 45 -14.69 -13.79 27.60
C ILE A 45 -15.41 -15.12 27.42
N PRO A 46 -16.72 -15.20 27.72
CA PRO A 46 -17.53 -16.38 27.48
C PRO A 46 -17.53 -16.79 26.00
N GLU A 47 -17.51 -18.10 25.73
CA GLU A 47 -17.49 -18.66 24.38
C GLU A 47 -18.63 -18.13 23.47
N GLU A 48 -19.83 -17.94 24.02
CA GLU A 48 -20.96 -17.37 23.28
C GLU A 48 -20.65 -15.97 22.73
N ARG A 49 -19.99 -15.14 23.54
CA ARG A 49 -19.59 -13.81 23.11
C ARG A 49 -18.43 -13.82 22.12
N LEU A 50 -17.50 -14.79 22.28
CA LEU A 50 -16.44 -15.00 21.26
C LEU A 50 -17.03 -15.45 19.92
N ALA A 51 -18.09 -16.26 19.93
CA ALA A 51 -18.82 -16.64 18.72
C ALA A 51 -19.52 -15.43 18.05
N ASP A 52 -20.00 -14.47 18.83
CA ASP A 52 -20.57 -13.21 18.29
C ASP A 52 -19.49 -12.40 17.56
N VAL A 53 -18.33 -12.29 18.19
CA VAL A 53 -17.16 -11.61 17.56
C VAL A 53 -16.66 -12.35 16.33
N ALA A 54 -16.66 -13.69 16.34
CA ALA A 54 -16.24 -14.48 15.17
C ALA A 54 -17.09 -14.15 13.93
N ARG A 55 -18.40 -13.84 14.10
CA ARG A 55 -19.26 -13.40 13.00
C ARG A 55 -18.79 -12.11 12.31
N HIS A 56 -18.04 -11.25 13.00
CA HIS A 56 -17.43 -10.08 12.35
C HIS A 56 -16.34 -10.52 11.35
N TYR A 57 -15.56 -11.54 11.70
CA TYR A 57 -14.57 -12.12 10.78
C TYR A 57 -15.22 -12.82 9.59
N ASP A 58 -16.38 -13.46 9.77
CA ASP A 58 -17.09 -14.14 8.67
C ASP A 58 -17.44 -13.19 7.52
N ARG A 59 -17.75 -11.92 7.80
CA ARG A 59 -18.02 -10.88 6.80
C ARG A 59 -16.83 -10.62 5.88
N PHE A 60 -15.63 -10.88 6.37
CA PHE A 60 -14.37 -10.67 5.65
C PHE A 60 -13.69 -12.00 5.29
N GLY A 61 -14.47 -13.09 5.17
CA GLY A 61 -13.98 -14.41 4.78
C GLY A 61 -13.18 -15.14 5.86
N GLY A 62 -13.28 -14.74 7.14
CA GLY A 62 -12.59 -15.38 8.25
C GLY A 62 -11.08 -15.07 8.32
N VAL A 63 -10.61 -14.05 7.61
CA VAL A 63 -9.19 -13.68 7.53
C VAL A 63 -9.01 -12.23 7.98
N SER A 64 -7.96 -11.95 8.74
CA SER A 64 -7.59 -10.59 9.09
C SER A 64 -6.63 -10.00 8.05
N PRO A 65 -6.87 -8.79 7.52
CA PRO A 65 -5.98 -8.15 6.55
C PRO A 65 -4.60 -7.80 7.14
N ILE A 66 -4.44 -7.80 8.45
CA ILE A 66 -3.19 -7.44 9.15
C ILE A 66 -2.00 -8.28 8.70
N ASN A 67 -2.22 -9.57 8.40
CA ASN A 67 -1.13 -10.48 8.05
C ASN A 67 -0.50 -10.11 6.72
N ASP A 68 -1.32 -9.97 5.67
CA ASP A 68 -0.85 -9.58 4.33
C ASP A 68 -0.24 -8.18 4.37
N ALA A 69 -0.89 -7.24 5.07
CA ALA A 69 -0.38 -5.88 5.23
C ALA A 69 0.99 -5.87 5.95
N THR A 70 1.17 -6.71 6.97
CA THR A 70 2.45 -6.82 7.70
C THR A 70 3.52 -7.51 6.85
N ASP A 71 3.17 -8.56 6.08
CA ASP A 71 4.12 -9.23 5.18
C ASP A 71 4.67 -8.25 4.12
N VAL A 72 3.80 -7.43 3.53
CA VAL A 72 4.19 -6.35 2.59
C VAL A 72 5.04 -5.28 3.30
N PHE A 73 4.71 -4.92 4.53
CA PHE A 73 5.45 -3.94 5.33
C PHE A 73 6.88 -4.42 5.68
N VAL A 74 7.05 -5.68 6.11
CA VAL A 74 8.34 -6.31 6.36
C VAL A 74 9.22 -6.29 5.11
N ASN A 75 8.64 -6.66 3.97
CA ASN A 75 9.33 -6.64 2.69
C ASN A 75 9.75 -5.22 2.28
N ALA A 76 8.89 -4.23 2.48
CA ALA A 76 9.18 -2.83 2.16
C ALA A 76 10.34 -2.29 2.99
N ILE A 77 10.34 -2.53 4.31
CA ILE A 77 11.44 -2.17 5.21
C ILE A 77 12.74 -2.88 4.78
N GLY A 78 12.68 -4.19 4.53
CA GLY A 78 13.85 -4.96 4.11
C GLY A 78 14.44 -4.46 2.79
N ASN A 79 13.60 -4.09 1.83
CA ASN A 79 14.03 -3.50 0.56
C ASN A 79 14.71 -2.14 0.78
N GLU A 80 14.13 -1.28 1.60
CA GLU A 80 14.70 0.04 1.87
C GLU A 80 16.03 -0.06 2.61
N LEU A 81 16.13 -0.90 3.64
CA LEU A 81 17.38 -1.14 4.36
C LEU A 81 18.48 -1.70 3.44
N ARG A 82 18.12 -2.58 2.49
CA ARG A 82 19.10 -3.07 1.48
C ARG A 82 19.63 -1.95 0.58
N ARG A 83 18.82 -0.95 0.24
CA ARG A 83 19.28 0.25 -0.50
C ARG A 83 20.33 1.04 0.27
N HIS A 84 20.27 0.99 1.61
CA HIS A 84 21.28 1.57 2.50
C HIS A 84 22.46 0.64 2.82
N GLY A 85 22.59 -0.48 2.11
CA GLY A 85 23.71 -1.43 2.27
C GLY A 85 23.56 -2.40 3.45
N VAL A 86 22.42 -2.44 4.11
CA VAL A 86 22.13 -3.40 5.19
C VAL A 86 21.95 -4.80 4.62
N ARG A 87 22.61 -5.80 5.21
CA ARG A 87 22.57 -7.20 4.77
C ARG A 87 21.91 -8.14 5.77
N VAL A 88 21.72 -7.68 7.01
CA VAL A 88 21.06 -8.49 8.04
C VAL A 88 19.59 -8.72 7.69
N PRO A 89 18.99 -9.85 8.13
CA PRO A 89 17.60 -10.17 7.84
C PRO A 89 16.63 -9.24 8.55
N VAL A 90 15.49 -9.00 7.92
CA VAL A 90 14.29 -8.39 8.51
C VAL A 90 13.25 -9.50 8.64
N LEU A 91 12.85 -9.83 9.84
CA LEU A 91 11.99 -10.97 10.18
C LEU A 91 10.71 -10.49 10.85
N LEU A 92 9.68 -11.31 10.80
CA LEU A 92 8.38 -11.05 11.44
C LEU A 92 8.21 -11.96 12.67
N GLY A 93 7.68 -11.41 13.76
CA GLY A 93 7.17 -12.15 14.89
C GLY A 93 5.83 -11.55 15.33
N ASN A 94 4.78 -12.36 15.32
CA ASN A 94 3.44 -11.94 15.73
C ASN A 94 3.17 -12.33 17.19
N ARG A 95 2.40 -11.47 17.88
CA ARG A 95 1.93 -11.74 19.24
C ARG A 95 0.86 -12.85 19.26
N ASN A 96 -0.04 -12.84 18.28
CA ASN A 96 -1.25 -13.67 18.33
C ASN A 96 -1.47 -14.56 17.10
N GLY A 97 -0.50 -14.65 16.20
CA GLY A 97 -0.60 -15.40 14.95
C GLY A 97 0.74 -15.92 14.44
N THR A 98 0.74 -16.78 13.45
CA THR A 98 1.93 -17.34 12.81
C THR A 98 2.59 -16.31 11.87
N PRO A 99 3.97 -16.20 11.87
CA PRO A 99 4.89 -16.81 12.80
C PRO A 99 4.79 -16.19 14.21
N PHE A 100 4.75 -17.03 15.24
CA PHE A 100 4.71 -16.54 16.62
C PHE A 100 6.04 -15.91 17.03
N LEU A 101 5.97 -14.99 17.98
CA LEU A 101 7.14 -14.29 18.49
C LEU A 101 8.21 -15.26 19.04
N GLU A 102 7.79 -16.30 19.79
CA GLU A 102 8.68 -17.35 20.29
C GLU A 102 9.36 -18.13 19.18
N GLU A 103 8.64 -18.44 18.10
CA GLU A 103 9.20 -19.14 16.93
C GLU A 103 10.27 -18.26 16.24
N ALA A 104 9.97 -16.98 16.01
CA ALA A 104 10.91 -16.06 15.39
C ALA A 104 12.17 -15.85 16.23
N LEU A 105 12.04 -15.69 17.56
CA LEU A 105 13.17 -15.54 18.48
C LEU A 105 14.02 -16.80 18.54
N THR A 106 13.39 -17.98 18.58
CA THR A 106 14.06 -19.28 18.59
C THR A 106 14.87 -19.49 17.32
N ASP A 107 14.26 -19.22 16.16
CA ASP A 107 14.93 -19.33 14.86
C ASP A 107 16.13 -18.39 14.75
N MET A 108 15.95 -17.12 15.10
CA MET A 108 17.06 -16.16 15.12
C MET A 108 18.20 -16.61 16.04
N HIS A 109 17.89 -17.08 17.23
CA HIS A 109 18.89 -17.56 18.20
C HIS A 109 19.66 -18.76 17.68
N ALA A 110 18.96 -19.74 17.07
CA ALA A 110 19.56 -20.91 16.44
C ALA A 110 20.56 -20.53 15.31
N HIS A 111 20.29 -19.43 14.60
CA HIS A 111 21.16 -18.88 13.55
C HIS A 111 22.25 -17.93 14.08
N GLY A 112 22.47 -17.89 15.40
CA GLY A 112 23.54 -17.12 16.02
C GLY A 112 23.26 -15.63 16.21
N VAL A 113 22.05 -15.18 16.02
CA VAL A 113 21.64 -13.81 16.32
C VAL A 113 21.63 -13.60 17.84
N ARG A 114 22.29 -12.55 18.32
CA ARG A 114 22.41 -12.22 19.74
C ARG A 114 22.02 -10.78 20.07
N ARG A 115 21.92 -9.92 19.06
CA ARG A 115 21.46 -8.55 19.23
C ARG A 115 20.46 -8.19 18.12
N VAL A 116 19.26 -7.81 18.51
CA VAL A 116 18.10 -7.59 17.63
C VAL A 116 17.59 -6.17 17.82
N LEU A 117 17.19 -5.51 16.73
CA LEU A 117 16.45 -4.25 16.78
C LEU A 117 14.99 -4.50 16.43
N ALA A 118 14.12 -4.33 17.41
CA ALA A 118 12.66 -4.54 17.24
C ALA A 118 11.98 -3.27 16.70
N VAL A 119 11.10 -3.46 15.72
CA VAL A 119 10.19 -2.45 15.16
C VAL A 119 8.77 -2.89 15.43
N VAL A 120 8.02 -2.15 16.23
CA VAL A 120 6.62 -2.44 16.55
C VAL A 120 5.72 -1.78 15.52
N THR A 121 4.69 -2.48 15.04
CA THR A 121 3.71 -1.95 14.08
C THR A 121 2.69 -1.00 14.71
N SER A 122 3.15 -0.18 15.66
CA SER A 122 2.39 0.89 16.32
C SER A 122 3.25 2.14 16.41
N ALA A 123 2.71 3.27 15.97
CA ALA A 123 3.45 4.52 15.89
C ALA A 123 3.50 5.28 17.22
N TYR A 124 2.54 5.06 18.11
CA TYR A 124 2.28 5.86 19.29
C TYR A 124 2.70 5.17 20.59
N ALA A 125 3.03 5.97 21.60
CA ALA A 125 3.41 5.48 22.90
C ALA A 125 2.21 5.36 23.84
N SER A 126 1.87 4.12 24.17
CA SER A 126 0.89 3.74 25.19
C SER A 126 1.30 2.37 25.77
N TYR A 127 0.56 1.86 26.72
CA TYR A 127 0.78 0.47 27.18
C TYR A 127 0.61 -0.51 25.99
N SER A 128 -0.58 -0.51 25.37
CA SER A 128 -0.92 -1.43 24.28
C SER A 128 -0.10 -1.22 23.01
N GLY A 129 0.31 0.03 22.70
CA GLY A 129 1.06 0.34 21.48
C GLY A 129 2.59 0.26 21.62
N CYS A 130 3.12 0.22 22.86
CA CYS A 130 4.57 0.29 23.08
C CYS A 130 5.05 -0.66 24.17
N ARG A 131 4.64 -0.46 25.44
CA ARG A 131 5.21 -1.19 26.58
C ARG A 131 4.86 -2.67 26.55
N GLN A 132 3.64 -3.01 26.27
CA GLN A 132 3.17 -4.40 26.21
C GLN A 132 3.99 -5.24 25.22
N TYR A 133 4.37 -4.68 24.09
CA TYR A 133 5.26 -5.37 23.14
C TYR A 133 6.64 -5.66 23.74
N ARG A 134 7.18 -4.75 24.52
CA ARG A 134 8.48 -4.93 25.21
C ARG A 134 8.39 -6.02 26.28
N GLU A 135 7.30 -6.07 27.02
CA GLU A 135 7.01 -7.08 28.05
C GLU A 135 6.82 -8.45 27.41
N GLU A 136 6.07 -8.54 26.30
CA GLU A 136 5.85 -9.80 25.61
C GLU A 136 7.10 -10.35 24.93
N ILE A 137 8.00 -9.51 24.41
CA ILE A 137 9.30 -9.97 23.92
C ILE A 137 10.13 -10.56 25.08
N ALA A 138 10.15 -9.90 26.23
CA ALA A 138 10.85 -10.42 27.42
C ALA A 138 10.26 -11.76 27.90
N THR A 139 8.93 -11.86 27.92
CA THR A 139 8.19 -13.08 28.26
C THR A 139 8.50 -14.20 27.27
N ALA A 140 8.47 -13.92 25.97
CA ALA A 140 8.78 -14.89 24.93
C ALA A 140 10.22 -15.44 25.06
N LEU A 141 11.21 -14.56 25.29
CA LEU A 141 12.60 -14.96 25.53
C LEU A 141 12.72 -15.87 26.75
N ALA A 142 12.02 -15.55 27.84
CA ALA A 142 12.03 -16.36 29.07
C ALA A 142 11.37 -17.73 28.82
N HIS A 143 10.23 -17.77 28.12
CA HIS A 143 9.54 -19.04 27.81
C HIS A 143 10.40 -20.00 26.98
N VAL A 144 11.15 -19.47 25.99
CA VAL A 144 12.03 -20.32 25.15
C VAL A 144 13.43 -20.51 25.76
N GLY A 145 13.69 -19.96 26.95
CA GLY A 145 14.95 -20.13 27.68
C GLY A 145 16.16 -19.39 27.07
N ILE A 146 15.93 -18.35 26.27
CA ILE A 146 16.99 -17.54 25.67
C ILE A 146 17.36 -16.41 26.63
N THR A 147 18.58 -16.44 27.18
CA THR A 147 19.08 -15.47 28.17
C THR A 147 20.22 -14.59 27.66
N ASP A 148 20.77 -14.91 26.48
CA ASP A 148 21.94 -14.26 25.89
C ASP A 148 21.60 -13.43 24.62
N MET A 149 20.31 -13.14 24.38
CA MET A 149 19.87 -12.28 23.29
C MET A 149 19.42 -10.91 23.84
N GLN A 150 20.05 -9.85 23.36
CA GLN A 150 19.66 -8.47 23.65
C GLN A 150 18.68 -7.99 22.58
N VAL A 151 17.57 -7.39 23.01
CA VAL A 151 16.60 -6.78 22.11
C VAL A 151 16.45 -5.30 22.47
N ASP A 152 16.81 -4.42 21.53
CA ASP A 152 16.53 -2.99 21.59
C ASP A 152 15.31 -2.68 20.70
N LYS A 153 14.57 -1.59 20.99
CA LYS A 153 13.36 -1.21 20.25
C LYS A 153 13.50 0.18 19.63
N VAL A 154 13.06 0.32 18.38
CA VAL A 154 12.91 1.63 17.73
C VAL A 154 11.91 2.49 18.53
N PRO A 155 12.22 3.77 18.81
CA PRO A 155 11.30 4.66 19.53
C PRO A 155 9.97 4.83 18.79
N PRO A 156 8.92 5.39 19.42
CA PRO A 156 7.70 5.82 18.74
C PRO A 156 8.02 6.73 17.56
N PHE A 157 7.31 6.55 16.46
CA PHE A 157 7.59 7.25 15.19
C PHE A 157 6.38 8.04 14.65
N ASN A 158 5.40 8.32 15.50
CA ASN A 158 4.22 9.11 15.17
C ASN A 158 4.56 10.51 14.60
N GLU A 159 5.69 11.09 15.01
CA GLU A 159 6.14 12.40 14.52
C GLU A 159 7.07 12.33 13.30
N ALA A 160 7.40 11.14 12.78
CA ALA A 160 8.25 10.99 11.61
C ALA A 160 7.61 11.74 10.40
N PRO A 161 8.38 12.59 9.71
CA PRO A 161 7.85 13.38 8.59
C PRO A 161 7.15 12.53 7.51
N GLY A 162 7.71 11.36 7.20
CA GLY A 162 7.12 10.44 6.23
C GLY A 162 5.83 9.80 6.72
N PHE A 163 5.67 9.54 8.03
CA PHE A 163 4.40 9.09 8.59
C PHE A 163 3.33 10.18 8.49
N ILE A 164 3.66 11.44 8.83
CA ILE A 164 2.77 12.58 8.67
C ILE A 164 2.38 12.75 7.20
N ARG A 165 3.36 12.69 6.29
CA ARG A 165 3.14 12.81 4.85
C ARG A 165 2.23 11.71 4.31
N ALA A 166 2.45 10.47 4.68
CA ALA A 166 1.62 9.34 4.25
C ALA A 166 0.14 9.55 4.61
N ASN A 167 -0.14 9.96 5.86
CA ASN A 167 -1.48 10.24 6.32
C ASN A 167 -2.09 11.49 5.64
N ALA A 168 -1.29 12.53 5.39
CA ALA A 168 -1.77 13.72 4.68
C ALA A 168 -2.13 13.39 3.22
N GLU A 169 -1.30 12.65 2.50
CA GLU A 169 -1.58 12.23 1.13
C GLU A 169 -2.80 11.30 1.06
N ALA A 170 -2.95 10.35 2.00
CA ALA A 170 -4.12 9.50 2.09
C ALA A 170 -5.42 10.32 2.34
N LEU A 171 -5.35 11.33 3.21
CA LEU A 171 -6.47 12.23 3.48
C LEU A 171 -6.81 13.06 2.25
N MET A 172 -5.82 13.61 1.54
CA MET A 172 -6.02 14.36 0.29
C MET A 172 -6.68 13.49 -0.80
N GLN A 173 -6.25 12.23 -0.93
CA GLN A 173 -6.89 11.28 -1.85
C GLN A 173 -8.34 10.96 -1.45
N ALA A 174 -8.63 10.88 -0.15
CA ALA A 174 -9.99 10.67 0.33
C ALA A 174 -10.90 11.86 -0.01
N PHE A 175 -10.42 13.08 0.10
CA PHE A 175 -11.17 14.28 -0.31
C PHE A 175 -11.57 14.27 -1.79
N MET A 176 -10.75 13.70 -2.66
CA MET A 176 -11.09 13.59 -4.08
C MET A 176 -12.20 12.58 -4.38
N ARG A 177 -12.59 11.76 -3.41
CA ARG A 177 -13.63 10.71 -3.55
C ARG A 177 -14.97 11.09 -2.95
N ILE A 178 -15.04 12.11 -2.08
CA ILE A 178 -16.33 12.57 -1.58
C ILE A 178 -17.07 13.40 -2.65
N PRO A 179 -18.42 13.44 -2.63
CA PRO A 179 -19.18 14.34 -3.47
C PRO A 179 -18.76 15.80 -3.25
N PRO A 180 -18.88 16.68 -4.26
CA PRO A 180 -18.67 18.10 -4.08
C PRO A 180 -19.56 18.65 -2.97
N THR A 181 -18.96 19.00 -1.84
CA THR A 181 -19.64 19.49 -0.63
C THR A 181 -18.93 20.76 -0.19
N PRO A 182 -19.65 21.82 0.25
CA PRO A 182 -19.04 23.01 0.83
C PRO A 182 -18.10 22.64 1.99
N LEU A 183 -17.02 23.40 2.11
CA LEU A 183 -15.97 23.12 3.11
C LEU A 183 -16.53 23.13 4.54
N GLU A 184 -17.41 24.06 4.82
CA GLU A 184 -18.11 24.22 6.10
C GLU A 184 -19.11 23.10 6.42
N ALA A 185 -19.61 22.40 5.38
CA ALA A 185 -20.49 21.23 5.51
C ALA A 185 -19.72 19.91 5.42
N THR A 186 -18.39 19.96 5.37
CA THR A 186 -17.50 18.79 5.39
C THR A 186 -16.77 18.72 6.73
N ARG A 187 -16.65 17.51 7.29
CA ARG A 187 -15.90 17.26 8.51
C ARG A 187 -14.83 16.19 8.26
N VAL A 188 -13.64 16.40 8.82
CA VAL A 188 -12.63 15.35 8.95
C VAL A 188 -12.74 14.75 10.34
N VAL A 189 -12.79 13.44 10.44
CA VAL A 189 -12.74 12.74 11.73
C VAL A 189 -11.50 11.86 11.73
N PHE A 190 -10.49 12.29 12.48
CA PHE A 190 -9.35 11.42 12.75
C PHE A 190 -9.77 10.37 13.77
N VAL A 191 -9.35 9.12 13.56
CA VAL A 191 -9.76 8.01 14.40
C VAL A 191 -8.55 7.23 14.89
N THR A 192 -8.59 6.88 16.15
CA THR A 192 -7.64 5.98 16.81
C THR A 192 -8.39 5.00 17.72
N HIS A 193 -7.69 3.95 18.17
CA HIS A 193 -8.26 2.99 19.11
C HIS A 193 -8.55 3.67 20.46
N SER A 194 -9.73 3.45 21.02
CA SER A 194 -10.03 3.87 22.39
C SER A 194 -9.19 3.07 23.38
N ILE A 195 -8.74 3.72 24.44
CA ILE A 195 -8.04 3.07 25.57
C ILE A 195 -8.70 3.51 26.89
N PRO A 196 -8.55 2.73 27.98
CA PRO A 196 -9.00 3.15 29.29
C PRO A 196 -8.36 4.47 29.73
N ASP A 197 -9.12 5.34 30.43
CA ASP A 197 -8.59 6.61 30.97
C ASP A 197 -7.36 6.38 31.84
N SER A 198 -7.34 5.32 32.65
CA SER A 198 -6.18 4.96 33.46
C SER A 198 -4.93 4.61 32.64
N MET A 199 -5.11 4.08 31.41
CA MET A 199 -4.00 3.84 30.49
C MET A 199 -3.54 5.14 29.81
N GLN A 200 -4.46 6.05 29.50
CA GLN A 200 -4.15 7.40 29.03
C GLN A 200 -3.31 8.14 30.07
N ASP A 201 -3.70 8.10 31.35
CA ASP A 201 -3.00 8.77 32.46
C ASP A 201 -1.57 8.22 32.68
N ALA A 202 -1.35 6.93 32.35
CA ALA A 202 -0.05 6.28 32.48
C ALA A 202 0.77 6.30 31.16
N SER A 203 0.23 6.87 30.07
CA SER A 203 0.86 6.86 28.76
C SER A 203 2.00 7.87 28.64
N GLY A 204 2.89 7.67 27.67
CA GLY A 204 3.99 8.57 27.36
C GLY A 204 5.22 8.40 28.25
N ALA A 205 6.14 9.36 28.16
CA ALA A 205 7.44 9.36 28.84
C ALA A 205 7.47 10.24 30.10
N GLY A 206 6.32 10.62 30.63
CA GLY A 206 6.20 11.52 31.78
C GLY A 206 6.54 12.99 31.48
N GLN A 207 6.69 13.35 30.21
CA GLN A 207 6.89 14.72 29.75
C GLN A 207 5.60 15.29 29.18
N PRO A 208 5.33 16.60 29.32
CA PRO A 208 4.16 17.22 28.70
C PRO A 208 4.09 16.95 27.19
N GLY A 209 2.90 16.60 26.71
CA GLY A 209 2.68 16.33 25.29
C GLY A 209 3.06 14.92 24.81
N THR A 210 3.55 14.05 25.71
CA THR A 210 3.92 12.67 25.37
C THR A 210 2.82 11.65 25.70
N ASP A 211 1.72 12.06 26.33
CA ASP A 211 0.57 11.21 26.57
C ASP A 211 -0.18 10.87 25.27
N TYR A 212 -0.96 9.80 25.26
CA TYR A 212 -1.60 9.23 24.07
C TYR A 212 -2.46 10.24 23.30
N ILE A 213 -3.33 10.99 23.99
CA ILE A 213 -4.19 12.00 23.35
C ILE A 213 -3.35 13.12 22.73
N SER A 214 -2.37 13.64 23.48
CA SER A 214 -1.50 14.72 23.01
C SER A 214 -0.70 14.35 21.78
N GLN A 215 -0.16 13.12 21.74
CA GLN A 215 0.53 12.57 20.55
C GLN A 215 -0.39 12.58 19.32
N HIS A 216 -1.63 12.07 19.46
CA HIS A 216 -2.58 12.02 18.34
C HIS A 216 -2.98 13.40 17.86
N LYS A 217 -3.30 14.33 18.78
CA LYS A 217 -3.63 15.71 18.42
C LYS A 217 -2.47 16.41 17.69
N ALA A 218 -1.24 16.22 18.13
CA ALA A 218 -0.07 16.79 17.47
C ALA A 218 0.10 16.25 16.04
N VAL A 219 -0.17 14.97 15.81
CA VAL A 219 -0.14 14.36 14.48
C VAL A 219 -1.29 14.89 13.61
N CYS A 220 -2.53 14.96 14.15
CA CYS A 220 -3.68 15.52 13.45
C CYS A 220 -3.40 16.96 12.98
N GLU A 221 -2.81 17.80 13.83
CA GLU A 221 -2.45 19.18 13.47
C GLU A 221 -1.41 19.24 12.35
N LYS A 222 -0.37 18.39 12.43
CA LYS A 222 0.67 18.32 11.38
C LYS A 222 0.09 17.85 10.04
N VAL A 223 -0.76 16.80 10.05
CA VAL A 223 -1.45 16.30 8.86
C VAL A 223 -2.37 17.38 8.29
N ALA A 224 -3.20 18.00 9.12
CA ALA A 224 -4.08 19.10 8.73
C ALA A 224 -3.29 20.29 8.16
N GLY A 225 -2.12 20.59 8.74
CA GLY A 225 -1.20 21.62 8.25
C GLY A 225 -0.70 21.34 6.83
N GLN A 226 -0.30 20.11 6.52
CA GLN A 226 0.14 19.72 5.17
C GLN A 226 -1.02 19.78 4.17
N VAL A 227 -2.22 19.34 4.53
CA VAL A 227 -3.39 19.45 3.67
C VAL A 227 -3.71 20.92 3.37
N ARG A 228 -3.68 21.80 4.38
CA ARG A 228 -3.86 23.26 4.19
C ARG A 228 -2.83 23.88 3.25
N GLN A 229 -1.58 23.43 3.32
CA GLN A 229 -0.53 23.92 2.40
C GLN A 229 -0.80 23.57 0.95
N VAL A 230 -1.40 22.42 0.67
CA VAL A 230 -1.69 21.97 -0.70
C VAL A 230 -3.02 22.52 -1.22
N PHE A 231 -4.08 22.50 -0.44
CA PHE A 231 -5.42 22.91 -0.87
C PHE A 231 -5.77 24.37 -0.53
N GLY A 232 -4.88 25.08 0.17
CA GLY A 232 -5.14 26.46 0.65
C GLY A 232 -6.10 26.54 1.83
N ASN A 233 -6.93 25.55 2.04
CA ASN A 233 -7.88 25.43 3.14
C ASN A 233 -8.12 23.96 3.53
N MET A 234 -8.76 23.73 4.67
CA MET A 234 -9.14 22.40 5.14
C MET A 234 -10.45 22.49 5.96
N PRO A 235 -11.35 21.48 5.86
CA PRO A 235 -12.50 21.37 6.75
C PRO A 235 -12.10 21.36 8.22
N GLN A 236 -13.05 21.67 9.11
CA GLN A 236 -12.87 21.41 10.52
C GLN A 236 -12.62 19.91 10.75
N TRP A 237 -11.85 19.62 11.79
CA TRP A 237 -11.55 18.25 12.14
C TRP A 237 -11.78 17.96 13.61
N ASP A 238 -12.11 16.70 13.90
CA ASP A 238 -12.30 16.16 15.23
C ASP A 238 -11.42 14.91 15.41
N LEU A 239 -11.16 14.53 16.66
CA LEU A 239 -10.55 13.25 17.03
C LEU A 239 -11.61 12.40 17.72
N ALA A 240 -11.88 11.22 17.18
CA ALA A 240 -12.81 10.24 17.73
C ALA A 240 -12.09 8.89 17.93
N TYR A 241 -12.76 8.00 18.65
CA TYR A 241 -12.18 6.72 19.06
C TYR A 241 -13.06 5.57 18.60
N CYS A 242 -12.43 4.43 18.28
CA CYS A 242 -13.14 3.19 17.92
C CYS A 242 -12.70 2.03 18.82
N SER A 243 -13.32 0.88 18.63
CA SER A 243 -12.90 -0.40 19.23
C SER A 243 -12.90 -0.38 20.77
N ARG A 244 -13.82 0.37 21.40
CA ARG A 244 -13.96 0.37 22.83
C ARG A 244 -14.27 -1.05 23.32
N SER A 245 -13.43 -1.58 24.18
CA SER A 245 -13.57 -2.90 24.79
C SER A 245 -13.69 -2.77 26.32
N GLY A 246 -14.03 -3.82 27.00
CA GLY A 246 -14.19 -3.80 28.46
C GLY A 246 -15.65 -3.66 28.93
N ARG A 247 -15.81 -3.42 30.23
CA ARG A 247 -17.15 -3.35 30.85
C ARG A 247 -17.83 -2.03 30.48
N PRO A 248 -19.17 -1.99 30.37
CA PRO A 248 -19.90 -0.77 29.99
C PRO A 248 -19.62 0.44 30.89
N ASN A 249 -19.32 0.22 32.16
CA ASN A 249 -19.11 1.29 33.16
C ASN A 249 -17.63 1.65 33.36
N ASP A 250 -16.69 0.98 32.69
CA ASP A 250 -15.29 1.37 32.78
C ASP A 250 -15.06 2.64 31.93
N PRO A 251 -14.37 3.68 32.46
CA PRO A 251 -14.11 4.90 31.70
C PRO A 251 -13.07 4.64 30.60
N TRP A 252 -13.42 5.03 29.39
CA TRP A 252 -12.59 4.94 28.19
C TRP A 252 -12.64 6.25 27.43
N LEU A 253 -11.66 6.49 26.58
CA LEU A 253 -11.60 7.70 25.75
C LEU A 253 -12.82 7.83 24.84
N GLU A 254 -13.40 9.03 24.81
CA GLU A 254 -14.58 9.43 24.04
C GLU A 254 -14.27 10.68 23.20
N PRO A 255 -15.08 11.00 22.14
CA PRO A 255 -16.31 10.31 21.73
C PRO A 255 -16.04 9.03 20.91
N ASP A 256 -16.94 8.04 21.03
CA ASP A 256 -16.97 6.92 20.10
C ASP A 256 -17.30 7.42 18.69
N ILE A 257 -16.66 6.83 17.65
CA ILE A 257 -16.83 7.24 16.25
C ILE A 257 -18.27 7.12 15.76
N ILE A 258 -19.00 6.08 16.18
CA ILE A 258 -20.39 5.84 15.76
C ILE A 258 -21.30 6.93 16.31
N ASP A 259 -21.17 7.24 17.60
CA ASP A 259 -21.97 8.27 18.25
C ASP A 259 -21.58 9.66 17.75
N HIS A 260 -20.30 9.89 17.47
CA HIS A 260 -19.84 11.14 16.89
C HIS A 260 -20.47 11.39 15.53
N LEU A 261 -20.43 10.39 14.63
CA LEU A 261 -21.04 10.50 13.30
C LEU A 261 -22.53 10.77 13.32
N ARG A 262 -23.27 10.16 14.27
CA ARG A 262 -24.72 10.41 14.46
C ARG A 262 -25.05 11.85 14.83
N ASN A 263 -24.14 12.53 15.51
CA ASN A 263 -24.32 13.90 15.98
C ASN A 263 -23.88 14.97 14.95
N LEU A 264 -23.12 14.62 13.91
CA LEU A 264 -22.62 15.56 12.91
C LEU A 264 -23.71 16.26 12.07
N PRO A 265 -24.82 15.61 11.66
CA PRO A 265 -25.88 16.28 10.90
C PRO A 265 -26.53 17.45 11.64
N GLU A 266 -26.65 17.39 12.98
CA GLU A 266 -27.18 18.47 13.79
C GLU A 266 -26.30 19.74 13.77
N GLN A 267 -25.00 19.57 13.40
CA GLN A 267 -24.04 20.65 13.21
C GLN A 267 -23.97 21.14 11.74
N GLY A 268 -24.88 20.67 10.87
CA GLY A 268 -24.94 21.04 9.46
C GLY A 268 -23.95 20.31 8.57
N VAL A 269 -23.29 19.27 9.08
CA VAL A 269 -22.34 18.44 8.28
C VAL A 269 -23.13 17.57 7.30
N GLN A 270 -22.66 17.48 6.06
CA GLN A 270 -23.22 16.67 4.98
C GLN A 270 -22.25 15.60 4.48
N SER A 271 -20.95 15.84 4.63
CA SER A 271 -19.91 14.91 4.21
C SER A 271 -18.87 14.71 5.30
N VAL A 272 -18.38 13.49 5.45
CA VAL A 272 -17.34 13.14 6.40
C VAL A 272 -16.21 12.36 5.72
N VAL A 273 -14.97 12.75 6.04
CA VAL A 273 -13.78 11.97 5.71
C VAL A 273 -13.20 11.42 7.00
N VAL A 274 -13.21 10.09 7.14
CA VAL A 274 -12.65 9.40 8.29
C VAL A 274 -11.20 9.03 7.98
N ALA A 275 -10.26 9.41 8.86
CA ALA A 275 -8.85 9.15 8.71
C ALA A 275 -8.31 8.31 9.88
N PRO A 276 -7.90 7.05 9.66
CA PRO A 276 -7.47 6.11 10.69
C PRO A 276 -6.04 6.42 11.19
N ILE A 277 -5.87 7.59 11.81
CA ILE A 277 -4.57 8.15 12.17
C ILE A 277 -3.80 7.32 13.20
N GLY A 278 -4.50 6.54 14.03
CA GLY A 278 -3.93 5.69 15.06
C GLY A 278 -3.35 4.37 14.55
N PHE A 279 -3.51 4.06 13.26
CA PHE A 279 -3.22 2.75 12.70
C PHE A 279 -2.17 2.83 11.58
N VAL A 280 -1.16 1.95 11.65
CA VAL A 280 -0.11 1.86 10.63
C VAL A 280 -0.62 1.13 9.39
N ALA A 281 -1.42 0.08 9.57
CA ALA A 281 -1.96 -0.75 8.51
C ALA A 281 -3.41 -1.16 8.83
N ASP A 282 -4.14 -1.57 7.80
CA ASP A 282 -5.50 -2.06 7.98
C ASP A 282 -5.49 -3.43 8.70
N HIS A 283 -6.35 -3.56 9.68
CA HIS A 283 -6.64 -4.78 10.42
C HIS A 283 -8.14 -4.89 10.70
N MET A 284 -8.58 -5.93 11.40
CA MET A 284 -10.02 -6.18 11.58
C MET A 284 -10.76 -5.00 12.20
N GLU A 285 -10.17 -4.29 13.16
CA GLU A 285 -10.79 -3.11 13.79
C GLU A 285 -10.93 -1.95 12.82
N VAL A 286 -9.99 -1.76 11.86
CA VAL A 286 -10.14 -0.74 10.82
C VAL A 286 -11.26 -1.12 9.84
N VAL A 287 -11.25 -2.36 9.32
CA VAL A 287 -12.23 -2.75 8.30
C VAL A 287 -13.62 -2.99 8.87
N ASN A 288 -13.75 -3.55 10.08
CA ASN A 288 -15.06 -3.72 10.71
C ASN A 288 -15.60 -2.40 11.26
N ASP A 289 -14.82 -1.69 12.10
CA ASP A 289 -15.35 -0.53 12.82
C ASP A 289 -15.48 0.69 11.92
N LEU A 290 -14.57 0.88 10.94
CA LEU A 290 -14.58 2.07 10.09
C LEU A 290 -15.20 1.82 8.71
N ASP A 291 -14.84 0.72 8.00
CA ASP A 291 -15.38 0.47 6.67
C ASP A 291 -16.80 -0.09 6.70
N TYR A 292 -17.22 -0.75 7.80
CA TYR A 292 -18.56 -1.30 7.93
C TYR A 292 -19.42 -0.50 8.93
N GLU A 293 -19.08 -0.48 10.23
CA GLU A 293 -19.97 0.10 11.25
C GLU A 293 -20.07 1.64 11.15
N ALA A 294 -18.95 2.35 11.01
CA ALA A 294 -18.93 3.80 10.85
C ALA A 294 -19.54 4.23 9.50
N ALA A 295 -19.28 3.48 8.41
CA ALA A 295 -19.89 3.75 7.12
C ALA A 295 -21.42 3.57 7.16
N GLU A 296 -21.92 2.52 7.82
CA GLU A 296 -23.37 2.33 7.99
C GLU A 296 -24.00 3.40 8.90
N ALA A 297 -23.32 3.79 9.98
CA ALA A 297 -23.78 4.88 10.85
C ALA A 297 -23.85 6.21 10.07
N ALA A 298 -22.85 6.53 9.27
CA ALA A 298 -22.84 7.70 8.40
C ALA A 298 -24.00 7.68 7.40
N LYS A 299 -24.21 6.55 6.75
CA LYS A 299 -25.31 6.34 5.78
C LYS A 299 -26.67 6.51 6.43
N VAL A 300 -26.92 5.92 7.61
CA VAL A 300 -28.17 6.09 8.37
C VAL A 300 -28.36 7.55 8.77
N SER A 301 -27.30 8.28 9.07
CA SER A 301 -27.29 9.71 9.41
C SER A 301 -27.37 10.62 8.18
N GLY A 302 -27.41 10.07 6.95
CA GLY A 302 -27.49 10.86 5.71
C GLY A 302 -26.19 11.57 5.34
N LEU A 303 -25.04 11.15 5.89
CA LEU A 303 -23.73 11.70 5.58
C LEU A 303 -23.10 10.99 4.37
N ALA A 304 -22.52 11.76 3.46
CA ALA A 304 -21.59 11.20 2.49
C ALA A 304 -20.29 10.80 3.22
N PHE A 305 -19.87 9.56 3.05
CA PHE A 305 -18.77 8.96 3.81
C PHE A 305 -17.61 8.52 2.91
N THR A 306 -16.39 8.80 3.34
CA THR A 306 -15.18 8.24 2.72
C THR A 306 -14.14 8.01 3.81
N ARG A 307 -13.44 6.85 3.77
CA ARG A 307 -12.29 6.58 4.62
C ARG A 307 -10.98 6.82 3.84
N ALA A 308 -10.03 7.52 4.49
CA ALA A 308 -8.64 7.63 4.04
C ALA A 308 -7.90 6.31 4.30
N ALA A 309 -6.93 5.96 3.46
CA ALA A 309 -6.08 4.80 3.70
C ALA A 309 -5.22 4.99 4.95
N THR A 310 -4.75 3.89 5.56
CA THR A 310 -3.70 3.91 6.57
C THR A 310 -2.35 4.24 5.94
N ALA A 311 -1.33 4.59 6.74
CA ALA A 311 0.02 4.92 6.25
C ALA A 311 0.67 3.74 5.46
N GLY A 312 0.39 2.52 5.86
CA GLY A 312 0.79 1.28 5.16
C GLY A 312 2.28 1.26 4.80
N THR A 313 2.54 1.01 3.53
CA THR A 313 3.90 0.98 2.96
C THR A 313 4.21 2.22 2.13
N HIS A 314 3.64 3.37 2.49
CA HIS A 314 3.92 4.62 1.78
C HIS A 314 5.44 4.88 1.70
N PRO A 315 6.00 5.19 0.51
CA PRO A 315 7.46 5.27 0.32
C PRO A 315 8.18 6.24 1.28
N ALA A 316 7.59 7.40 1.53
CA ALA A 316 8.18 8.37 2.47
C ALA A 316 8.19 7.85 3.91
N PHE A 317 7.16 7.12 4.32
CA PHE A 317 7.08 6.52 5.65
C PHE A 317 8.11 5.39 5.80
N ILE A 318 8.23 4.51 4.81
CA ILE A 318 9.22 3.42 4.84
C ILE A 318 10.64 3.95 4.85
N ALA A 319 10.94 5.01 4.08
CA ALA A 319 12.26 5.65 4.07
C ALA A 319 12.62 6.26 5.43
N ASP A 320 11.68 6.98 6.07
CA ASP A 320 11.90 7.54 7.41
C ASP A 320 12.07 6.46 8.47
N LEU A 321 11.28 5.39 8.41
CA LEU A 321 11.40 4.27 9.33
C LEU A 321 12.75 3.55 9.19
N ALA A 322 13.23 3.35 7.96
CA ALA A 322 14.58 2.83 7.71
C ALA A 322 15.65 3.78 8.25
N GLY A 323 15.47 5.09 8.09
CA GLY A 323 16.34 6.10 8.69
C GLY A 323 16.38 6.02 10.22
N LEU A 324 15.25 5.81 10.88
CA LEU A 324 15.16 5.61 12.33
C LEU A 324 15.88 4.32 12.78
N ILE A 325 15.71 3.23 12.06
CA ILE A 325 16.40 1.96 12.30
C ILE A 325 17.93 2.15 12.23
N LEU A 326 18.42 2.82 11.19
CA LEU A 326 19.85 3.11 11.01
C LEU A 326 20.38 4.07 12.07
N SER A 327 19.59 5.07 12.47
CA SER A 327 19.94 6.01 13.55
C SER A 327 20.09 5.30 14.90
N GLN A 328 19.22 4.32 15.20
CA GLN A 328 19.35 3.51 16.41
C GLN A 328 20.63 2.67 16.39
N ALA A 329 21.00 2.12 15.24
CA ALA A 329 22.26 1.39 15.09
C ALA A 329 23.47 2.33 15.28
N ALA A 330 23.44 3.52 14.70
CA ALA A 330 24.47 4.54 14.87
C ALA A 330 24.59 4.97 16.36
N ALA A 331 23.48 5.21 17.03
CA ALA A 331 23.46 5.53 18.47
C ALA A 331 24.04 4.38 19.31
N ALA A 332 23.73 3.12 18.98
CA ALA A 332 24.30 1.95 19.66
C ALA A 332 25.82 1.78 19.46
N ARG A 333 26.40 2.39 18.41
CA ARG A 333 27.83 2.49 18.17
C ARG A 333 28.48 3.74 18.81
N GLY A 334 27.68 4.61 19.42
CA GLY A 334 28.14 5.91 19.93
C GLY A 334 28.36 6.97 18.84
N GLU A 335 27.78 6.75 17.64
CA GLU A 335 27.86 7.64 16.48
C GLU A 335 26.55 8.41 16.33
N GLY A 336 26.51 9.70 16.58
CA GLY A 336 25.35 10.55 16.26
C GLY A 336 24.23 10.61 17.31
N GLY A 337 23.27 11.50 17.08
CA GLY A 337 22.12 11.78 17.93
C GLY A 337 20.84 11.08 17.49
N ASN A 338 19.88 11.06 18.39
CA ASN A 338 18.55 10.53 18.16
C ASN A 338 17.79 11.38 17.11
N LEU A 339 17.18 10.75 16.09
CA LEU A 339 16.39 11.42 15.06
C LEU A 339 14.96 11.78 15.51
N THR A 340 14.56 11.38 16.72
CA THR A 340 13.24 11.65 17.26
C THR A 340 13.32 12.54 18.51
N SER A 341 12.26 13.28 18.79
CA SER A 341 12.07 13.99 20.05
C SER A 341 11.82 13.04 21.23
N TRP A 342 11.55 11.77 20.95
CA TRP A 342 11.31 10.77 21.97
C TRP A 342 12.58 10.37 22.72
N PRO A 343 12.56 10.29 24.05
CA PRO A 343 13.73 9.86 24.80
C PRO A 343 14.12 8.43 24.44
N ALA A 344 15.39 8.24 24.08
CA ALA A 344 15.97 6.91 23.82
C ALA A 344 17.25 6.77 24.67
N PRO A 345 17.36 5.70 25.45
CA PRO A 345 16.34 4.68 25.72
C PRO A 345 15.13 5.22 26.50
N CYS A 346 13.99 4.55 26.40
CA CYS A 346 12.81 4.89 27.20
C CYS A 346 13.15 4.90 28.69
N VAL A 347 12.56 5.81 29.46
CA VAL A 347 12.73 5.85 30.93
C VAL A 347 12.09 4.62 31.57
N ALA A 348 12.62 4.18 32.70
CA ALA A 348 12.04 3.09 33.48
C ALA A 348 10.58 3.40 33.86
N GLY A 349 9.71 2.41 33.76
CA GLY A 349 8.30 2.53 34.10
C GLY A 349 7.46 3.39 33.15
N CYS A 350 7.96 3.74 31.93
CA CYS A 350 7.15 4.46 30.95
C CYS A 350 5.98 3.62 30.42
N CYS A 351 4.87 4.26 30.08
CA CYS A 351 3.71 3.64 29.46
C CYS A 351 3.15 2.43 30.24
N ARG A 352 3.09 2.50 31.56
CA ARG A 352 2.48 1.46 32.38
C ARG A 352 1.01 1.22 31.99
N ARG A 353 0.47 0.04 32.34
CA ARG A 353 -0.93 -0.30 32.08
C ARG A 353 -1.89 0.68 32.80
N TYR A 354 -1.55 1.09 34.01
CA TYR A 354 -2.20 2.13 34.82
C TYR A 354 -1.12 2.72 35.76
N PRO A 355 -1.34 3.91 36.36
CA PRO A 355 -0.28 4.62 37.10
C PRO A 355 0.42 3.79 38.20
N ASP A 356 -0.33 2.98 38.94
CA ASP A 356 0.19 2.16 40.03
C ASP A 356 0.46 0.70 39.65
N ALA A 357 0.52 0.39 38.34
CA ALA A 357 0.83 -0.96 37.89
C ALA A 357 2.23 -1.39 38.32
N GLN A 358 2.37 -2.67 38.76
CA GLN A 358 3.66 -3.26 39.02
C GLN A 358 4.49 -3.36 37.74
N ASP A 359 5.79 -3.14 37.85
CA ASP A 359 6.70 -3.30 36.72
C ASP A 359 6.88 -4.78 36.40
N ILE A 360 6.62 -5.14 35.16
CA ILE A 360 6.87 -6.46 34.58
C ILE A 360 8.18 -6.35 33.79
N PRO A 361 9.04 -7.41 33.77
CA PRO A 361 10.24 -7.43 32.96
C PRO A 361 9.98 -7.04 31.51
N ALA A 362 10.74 -6.12 30.97
CA ALA A 362 10.55 -5.59 29.62
C ALA A 362 11.91 -5.39 28.94
N VAL A 363 12.02 -5.77 27.66
CA VAL A 363 13.23 -5.50 26.87
C VAL A 363 13.35 -4.01 26.55
N SER A 364 14.58 -3.55 26.30
CA SER A 364 14.89 -2.18 25.89
C SER A 364 14.58 -1.11 26.97
N GLY A 365 15.29 -0.02 26.98
CA GLY A 365 15.07 1.10 27.90
C GLY A 365 15.56 0.84 29.32
N GLY A 366 15.13 1.70 30.26
CA GLY A 366 15.56 1.69 31.66
C GLY A 366 15.02 0.52 32.49
N ASP A 367 14.16 -0.32 31.92
CA ASP A 367 13.60 -1.52 32.59
C ASP A 367 14.47 -2.78 32.41
N VAL A 368 15.56 -2.71 31.64
CA VAL A 368 16.41 -3.88 31.29
C VAL A 368 17.09 -4.53 32.51
N GLU A 369 17.40 -3.75 33.53
CA GLU A 369 18.03 -4.28 34.75
C GLU A 369 17.13 -5.27 35.51
N SER A 370 15.81 -5.18 35.34
CA SER A 370 14.86 -6.09 35.96
C SER A 370 14.83 -7.48 35.30
N VAL A 371 15.23 -7.59 34.05
CA VAL A 371 15.29 -8.87 33.32
C VAL A 371 16.45 -9.76 33.82
N ALA A 372 17.59 -9.13 34.17
CA ALA A 372 18.76 -9.85 34.64
C ALA A 372 18.63 -10.33 36.11
N ALA A 373 17.72 -9.76 36.90
CA ALA A 373 17.48 -10.09 38.30
C ALA A 373 16.38 -11.11 38.57
N GLY A 374 15.56 -11.45 37.55
CA GLY A 374 14.34 -12.24 37.69
C GLY A 374 14.51 -13.72 37.32
N ALA A 375 15.37 -14.45 38.06
CA ALA A 375 15.42 -15.92 37.94
C ALA A 375 14.28 -16.66 38.69
N ASP A 376 13.38 -15.93 39.36
CA ASP A 376 12.17 -16.47 39.99
C ASP A 376 10.93 -15.83 39.35
N VAL A 377 10.56 -16.28 38.15
CA VAL A 377 9.28 -15.94 37.53
C VAL A 377 8.19 -16.74 38.26
N VAL A 378 7.59 -16.14 39.27
CA VAL A 378 6.27 -16.51 39.72
C VAL A 378 5.32 -16.33 38.54
N ASP A 379 4.38 -17.24 38.32
CA ASP A 379 3.29 -17.18 37.33
C ASP A 379 2.51 -15.84 37.41
N ALA A 380 3.11 -14.78 36.95
CA ALA A 380 2.45 -13.52 36.73
C ALA A 380 1.77 -13.64 35.36
N GLU A 381 0.48 -13.92 35.36
CA GLU A 381 -0.34 -13.89 34.14
C GLU A 381 -0.03 -12.60 33.34
N PRO A 382 0.29 -12.70 32.04
CA PRO A 382 0.54 -11.55 31.21
C PRO A 382 -0.69 -10.65 31.25
N GLY A 383 -0.50 -9.44 31.74
CA GLY A 383 -1.57 -8.43 31.88
C GLY A 383 -2.04 -7.94 30.52
N GLY A 384 -2.77 -8.76 29.77
CA GLY A 384 -3.40 -8.32 28.53
C GLY A 384 -4.40 -7.18 28.78
N VAL A 385 -4.40 -6.15 27.95
CA VAL A 385 -5.53 -5.24 27.81
C VAL A 385 -6.71 -6.12 27.45
N ASP A 386 -7.87 -5.86 28.04
CA ASP A 386 -9.09 -6.56 27.66
C ASP A 386 -9.44 -6.20 26.22
N PHE A 387 -8.84 -6.94 25.27
CA PHE A 387 -9.25 -6.88 23.89
C PHE A 387 -10.59 -7.61 23.78
N VAL A 388 -11.65 -6.83 23.67
CA VAL A 388 -12.95 -7.28 23.22
C VAL A 388 -13.18 -6.57 21.91
N PRO A 389 -13.20 -7.25 20.77
CA PRO A 389 -13.64 -6.65 19.53
C PRO A 389 -15.00 -5.98 19.73
N SER A 390 -15.13 -4.74 19.28
CA SER A 390 -16.33 -3.95 19.41
C SER A 390 -17.53 -4.70 18.84
N GLY A 391 -18.41 -5.07 19.71
CA GLY A 391 -19.74 -5.56 19.40
C GLY A 391 -20.70 -4.70 20.21
N SER A 392 -21.23 -3.66 19.58
CA SER A 392 -22.30 -2.76 20.00
C SER A 392 -22.75 -2.90 21.46
N ALA A 393 -22.25 -2.07 22.34
CA ALA A 393 -22.89 -1.76 23.60
C ALA A 393 -24.03 -0.77 23.35
N SER A 394 -25.16 -1.26 22.85
CA SER A 394 -26.42 -0.54 22.96
C SER A 394 -27.57 -1.53 22.99
N ALA A 395 -27.70 -2.25 24.09
CA ALA A 395 -28.97 -2.79 24.53
C ALA A 395 -29.47 -1.91 25.67
N VAL A 396 -30.09 -0.80 25.31
CA VAL A 396 -31.05 -0.13 26.22
C VAL A 396 -32.26 -1.03 26.26
N ASP A 397 -32.56 -1.54 27.46
CA ASP A 397 -33.79 -2.25 27.77
C ASP A 397 -35.00 -1.47 27.24
N ARG A 398 -35.66 -2.00 26.21
CA ARG A 398 -37.03 -1.66 25.84
C ARG A 398 -37.86 -2.93 25.83
N PRO A 399 -39.09 -2.91 26.39
CA PRO A 399 -39.97 -4.06 26.39
C PRO A 399 -40.36 -4.43 24.95
N GLY A 400 -40.32 -5.72 24.61
CA GLY A 400 -40.58 -6.23 23.29
C GLY A 400 -41.99 -6.00 22.75
N PRO A 401 -42.14 -5.85 21.47
CA PRO A 401 -43.35 -6.23 20.80
C PRO A 401 -43.25 -7.66 20.22
N GLU A 402 -44.45 -8.26 20.16
CA GLU A 402 -44.77 -9.61 19.79
C GLU A 402 -44.15 -10.07 18.44
N ALA A 403 -43.88 -11.37 18.38
CA ALA A 403 -43.39 -12.09 17.23
C ALA A 403 -44.29 -11.88 15.99
N VAL A 404 -43.68 -11.35 14.92
CA VAL A 404 -44.20 -11.46 13.57
C VAL A 404 -43.24 -12.38 12.82
N GLU A 405 -43.76 -13.52 12.41
CA GLU A 405 -43.11 -14.45 11.51
C GLU A 405 -42.78 -13.75 10.18
N LEU A 406 -41.49 -13.62 9.86
CA LEU A 406 -41.03 -13.19 8.55
C LEU A 406 -40.55 -14.43 7.78
N GLU A 407 -41.31 -14.71 6.72
CA GLU A 407 -40.98 -15.70 5.72
C GLU A 407 -39.61 -15.42 5.07
N THR A 408 -38.82 -16.44 4.98
CA THR A 408 -37.52 -16.47 4.29
C THR A 408 -37.70 -16.34 2.78
N PRO A 409 -36.99 -15.46 2.08
CA PRO A 409 -36.95 -15.48 0.62
C PRO A 409 -36.08 -16.62 0.09
N PRO A 410 -36.43 -17.23 -1.03
CA PRO A 410 -35.77 -18.41 -1.57
C PRO A 410 -34.45 -18.09 -2.27
N SER A 411 -33.52 -19.03 -2.13
CA SER A 411 -32.24 -19.13 -2.82
C SER A 411 -32.40 -19.21 -4.34
N PRO A 412 -31.60 -18.49 -5.16
CA PRO A 412 -31.65 -18.64 -6.62
C PRO A 412 -30.55 -19.60 -7.10
N TYR A 413 -30.86 -20.89 -7.16
CA TYR A 413 -30.14 -21.83 -8.04
C TYR A 413 -31.02 -22.98 -8.46
N ASN A 414 -31.53 -22.93 -9.71
CA ASN A 414 -31.75 -24.11 -10.55
C ASN A 414 -31.99 -23.70 -12.01
N PRO A 415 -31.39 -24.39 -12.98
CA PRO A 415 -31.49 -24.05 -14.39
C PRO A 415 -32.58 -24.85 -15.12
N LEU A 416 -32.96 -24.32 -16.30
CA LEU A 416 -33.66 -24.93 -17.42
C LEU A 416 -35.22 -24.78 -17.46
N THR A 417 -35.66 -24.08 -18.45
CA THR A 417 -36.48 -24.41 -19.57
C THR A 417 -37.59 -23.38 -19.94
N LYS A 418 -37.51 -22.96 -21.25
CA LYS A 418 -38.54 -22.71 -22.24
C LYS A 418 -39.44 -21.48 -22.24
N GLU A 419 -39.18 -20.67 -23.31
CA GLU A 419 -40.10 -20.14 -24.35
C GLU A 419 -41.38 -19.38 -23.98
N THR A 420 -41.36 -18.07 -24.34
CA THR A 420 -42.24 -17.21 -25.21
C THR A 420 -43.76 -17.14 -24.93
N PRO A 421 -44.49 -16.09 -25.38
CA PRO A 421 -44.16 -14.82 -26.04
C PRO A 421 -44.98 -13.56 -25.60
N MET A 422 -44.45 -12.40 -26.04
CA MET A 422 -45.07 -11.11 -26.48
C MET A 422 -46.37 -10.55 -25.87
N SER A 423 -46.33 -9.26 -25.51
CA SER A 423 -47.18 -8.24 -26.18
C SER A 423 -46.76 -6.81 -25.81
N ASP A 424 -46.84 -5.97 -26.83
CA ASP A 424 -46.66 -4.54 -26.98
C ASP A 424 -47.20 -3.63 -25.86
N HIS A 425 -46.50 -2.52 -25.60
CA HIS A 425 -47.04 -1.18 -25.84
C HIS A 425 -45.95 -0.10 -25.83
N SER A 426 -45.99 0.71 -26.88
CA SER A 426 -45.19 1.85 -27.26
C SER A 426 -45.35 3.06 -26.33
N SER A 427 -44.25 3.81 -26.11
CA SER A 427 -44.26 5.28 -26.23
C SER A 427 -42.83 5.79 -26.46
N ALA A 428 -42.74 6.67 -27.46
CA ALA A 428 -41.54 7.20 -28.02
C ALA A 428 -40.90 8.25 -27.10
N ASP A 429 -39.59 8.14 -26.94
CA ASP A 429 -38.74 9.31 -26.71
C ASP A 429 -37.46 9.16 -27.54
N SER A 430 -37.15 10.21 -28.30
CA SER A 430 -36.13 10.28 -29.31
C SER A 430 -34.73 10.21 -28.72
N VAL A 431 -34.12 9.03 -28.84
CA VAL A 431 -32.67 8.85 -28.62
C VAL A 431 -31.96 9.03 -29.96
N ILE A 432 -30.99 9.91 -30.01
CA ILE A 432 -30.07 10.06 -31.15
C ILE A 432 -29.33 8.71 -31.27
N GLU A 433 -29.72 7.90 -32.25
CA GLU A 433 -29.01 6.67 -32.61
C GLU A 433 -27.66 7.03 -33.24
N GLY A 434 -26.57 6.69 -32.58
CA GLY A 434 -25.26 6.54 -33.23
C GLY A 434 -25.26 5.24 -34.07
N PRO A 435 -24.38 5.11 -35.06
CA PRO A 435 -24.36 3.99 -35.99
C PRO A 435 -24.23 2.66 -35.25
N ARG A 436 -25.02 1.66 -35.66
CA ARG A 436 -25.00 0.28 -35.13
C ARG A 436 -23.73 -0.44 -35.57
N ASP A 437 -23.20 -1.31 -34.72
CA ASP A 437 -21.93 -2.03 -34.91
C ASP A 437 -21.92 -2.99 -36.15
N ASP A 438 -23.02 -3.17 -36.80
CA ASP A 438 -23.22 -4.02 -37.99
C ASP A 438 -23.15 -3.26 -39.33
N GLU A 439 -22.94 -1.92 -39.30
CA GLU A 439 -22.84 -1.09 -40.52
C GLU A 439 -21.41 -0.58 -40.82
N VAL A 440 -20.40 -1.00 -40.09
CA VAL A 440 -19.01 -0.74 -40.50
C VAL A 440 -18.55 -1.91 -41.38
N PRO A 441 -18.33 -1.72 -42.68
CA PRO A 441 -17.87 -2.80 -43.55
C PRO A 441 -16.56 -3.37 -43.03
N ALA A 442 -16.52 -4.68 -42.84
CA ALA A 442 -15.26 -5.38 -42.57
C ALA A 442 -14.29 -5.02 -43.69
N GLY A 443 -13.19 -4.30 -43.35
CA GLY A 443 -12.13 -3.97 -44.28
C GLY A 443 -11.96 -2.49 -44.67
N SER A 444 -12.59 -1.53 -44.02
CA SER A 444 -12.22 -0.12 -44.23
C SER A 444 -10.93 0.22 -43.50
N TYR A 445 -9.83 -0.16 -44.10
CA TYR A 445 -8.49 0.28 -43.76
C TYR A 445 -8.37 1.77 -44.11
N THR A 446 -8.24 2.63 -43.14
CA THR A 446 -7.79 4.00 -43.35
C THR A 446 -6.27 4.00 -43.46
N ALA A 447 -5.76 4.39 -44.63
CA ALA A 447 -4.33 4.52 -44.83
C ALA A 447 -3.72 5.43 -43.73
N PRO A 448 -2.52 5.12 -43.22
CA PRO A 448 -1.89 5.95 -42.20
C PRO A 448 -1.75 7.38 -42.70
N THR A 449 -2.16 8.33 -41.87
CA THR A 449 -2.06 9.77 -42.19
C THR A 449 -0.63 10.28 -41.95
N ASP A 450 0.20 9.56 -41.23
CA ASP A 450 1.59 9.90 -40.99
C ASP A 450 2.50 9.06 -41.91
N PRO A 451 3.38 9.69 -42.70
CA PRO A 451 4.26 8.99 -43.64
C PRO A 451 5.29 8.05 -42.99
N ARG A 452 5.47 8.16 -41.67
CA ARG A 452 6.36 7.26 -40.90
C ARG A 452 5.71 5.90 -40.61
N ASP A 453 4.38 5.83 -40.66
CA ASP A 453 3.62 4.66 -40.26
C ASP A 453 3.47 3.67 -41.45
N THR A 454 3.44 2.38 -41.14
CA THR A 454 3.32 1.31 -42.12
C THR A 454 1.96 0.60 -41.95
N PRO A 455 1.23 0.31 -43.04
CA PRO A 455 -0.01 -0.44 -42.97
C PRO A 455 0.19 -1.85 -42.43
N VAL A 456 -0.73 -2.31 -41.55
CA VAL A 456 -0.80 -3.70 -41.08
C VAL A 456 -2.24 -4.22 -41.21
N ILE A 457 -2.40 -5.52 -41.27
CA ILE A 457 -3.71 -6.19 -41.32
C ILE A 457 -4.06 -6.58 -39.87
N PRO A 458 -5.11 -5.98 -39.26
CA PRO A 458 -5.45 -6.24 -37.86
C PRO A 458 -5.71 -7.71 -37.54
N GLU A 459 -6.29 -8.45 -38.46
CA GLU A 459 -6.60 -9.88 -38.33
C GLU A 459 -5.30 -10.71 -38.18
N GLU A 460 -4.25 -10.38 -38.93
CA GLU A 460 -2.95 -11.06 -38.86
C GLU A 460 -2.25 -10.78 -37.52
N VAL A 461 -2.29 -9.53 -37.05
CA VAL A 461 -1.75 -9.15 -35.75
C VAL A 461 -2.50 -9.86 -34.62
N ASN A 462 -3.83 -9.90 -34.68
CA ASN A 462 -4.67 -10.57 -33.68
C ASN A 462 -4.52 -12.09 -33.68
N ALA A 463 -4.12 -12.69 -34.81
CA ALA A 463 -3.90 -14.13 -34.93
C ALA A 463 -2.53 -14.58 -34.37
N SER A 464 -1.61 -13.65 -34.10
CA SER A 464 -0.27 -13.92 -33.57
C SER A 464 -0.13 -13.48 -32.12
N SER A 465 0.76 -14.14 -31.37
CA SER A 465 1.15 -13.68 -30.04
C SER A 465 2.26 -12.64 -30.18
N LYS A 466 1.98 -11.39 -29.83
CA LYS A 466 2.95 -10.29 -29.83
C LYS A 466 3.23 -9.90 -28.38
N TRP A 467 4.50 -9.68 -28.06
CA TRP A 467 4.99 -9.40 -26.73
C TRP A 467 5.81 -8.11 -26.70
N ALA A 468 5.75 -7.39 -25.61
CA ALA A 468 6.65 -6.27 -25.37
C ALA A 468 7.20 -6.32 -23.95
N MET A 469 8.46 -5.92 -23.81
CA MET A 469 9.14 -5.75 -22.52
C MET A 469 9.57 -4.30 -22.37
N TYR A 470 9.29 -3.75 -21.19
CA TYR A 470 9.66 -2.42 -20.80
C TYR A 470 10.61 -2.51 -19.61
N SER A 471 11.89 -2.20 -19.82
CA SER A 471 12.91 -2.34 -18.79
C SER A 471 13.52 -0.98 -18.45
N VAL A 472 13.42 -0.60 -17.20
CA VAL A 472 13.89 0.67 -16.64
C VAL A 472 15.14 0.42 -15.83
N PHE A 473 16.14 1.26 -16.04
CA PHE A 473 17.43 1.19 -15.38
C PHE A 473 17.83 2.55 -14.81
N ARG A 474 18.70 2.53 -13.80
CA ARG A 474 19.45 3.68 -13.33
C ARG A 474 20.94 3.45 -13.50
N VAL A 475 21.72 4.50 -13.64
CA VAL A 475 23.17 4.46 -13.62
C VAL A 475 23.64 4.14 -12.20
N ALA A 476 24.27 2.98 -12.02
CA ALA A 476 24.80 2.54 -10.74
C ALA A 476 26.30 2.82 -10.60
N THR A 477 27.03 2.80 -11.72
CA THR A 477 28.45 3.14 -11.83
C THR A 477 28.67 4.11 -12.95
N ALA A 478 29.50 5.13 -12.73
CA ALA A 478 29.78 6.13 -13.76
C ALA A 478 30.20 5.49 -15.10
N LEU A 479 29.70 6.04 -16.19
CA LEU A 479 30.15 5.67 -17.53
C LEU A 479 31.58 6.20 -17.79
N PRO A 480 32.34 5.58 -18.73
CA PRO A 480 33.67 6.06 -19.10
C PRO A 480 33.66 7.54 -19.53
N ALA A 481 34.61 8.31 -19.04
CA ALA A 481 34.72 9.73 -19.38
C ALA A 481 35.19 9.95 -20.82
N GLU A 482 36.01 9.03 -21.34
CA GLU A 482 36.53 9.12 -22.71
C GLU A 482 35.45 8.77 -23.74
N ASP A 483 35.21 9.65 -24.69
CA ASP A 483 34.15 9.55 -25.68
C ASP A 483 34.20 8.26 -26.50
N ASP A 484 35.41 7.88 -26.96
CA ASP A 484 35.58 6.67 -27.76
C ASP A 484 35.35 5.38 -26.96
N GLU A 485 35.70 5.36 -25.69
CA GLU A 485 35.47 4.22 -24.82
C GLU A 485 33.98 4.10 -24.51
N ARG A 486 33.32 5.21 -24.19
CA ARG A 486 31.88 5.27 -23.92
C ARG A 486 31.05 4.85 -25.13
N ARG A 487 31.44 5.33 -26.34
CA ARG A 487 30.78 4.96 -27.59
C ARG A 487 30.88 3.47 -27.88
N ARG A 488 32.08 2.87 -27.76
CA ARG A 488 32.26 1.42 -27.91
C ARG A 488 31.45 0.60 -26.91
N LEU A 489 31.34 1.06 -25.69
CA LEU A 489 30.54 0.43 -24.65
C LEU A 489 29.05 0.34 -25.06
N VAL A 490 28.53 1.38 -25.67
CA VAL A 490 27.11 1.52 -26.05
C VAL A 490 26.82 0.79 -27.39
N GLU A 491 27.68 0.92 -28.39
CA GLU A 491 27.48 0.28 -29.70
C GLU A 491 27.32 -1.23 -29.57
N GLY A 492 28.14 -1.89 -28.75
CA GLY A 492 28.02 -3.33 -28.50
C GLY A 492 26.77 -3.76 -27.71
N SER A 493 25.95 -2.81 -27.23
CA SER A 493 24.80 -3.12 -26.39
C SER A 493 23.49 -3.31 -27.15
N ASP A 494 23.41 -2.92 -28.41
CA ASP A 494 22.20 -3.00 -29.25
C ASP A 494 22.42 -3.81 -30.55
N GLU A 495 23.68 -4.09 -30.95
CA GLU A 495 24.01 -4.79 -32.20
C GLU A 495 23.42 -6.22 -32.31
N TRP A 496 23.23 -6.90 -31.17
CA TRP A 496 22.68 -8.25 -31.13
C TRP A 496 21.15 -8.29 -31.28
N ALA A 497 20.43 -7.20 -31.05
CA ALA A 497 18.96 -7.15 -31.05
C ALA A 497 18.39 -7.60 -32.40
N GLY A 498 18.80 -6.97 -33.49
CA GLY A 498 18.33 -7.32 -34.83
C GLY A 498 18.69 -8.73 -35.32
N GLN A 499 19.64 -9.42 -34.66
CA GLN A 499 20.07 -10.78 -35.03
C GLN A 499 19.33 -11.87 -34.20
N SER A 500 18.65 -11.51 -33.12
CA SER A 500 18.09 -12.45 -32.15
C SER A 500 16.57 -12.60 -32.23
N GLY A 501 15.89 -11.92 -33.17
CA GLY A 501 14.41 -11.94 -33.25
C GLY A 501 13.73 -11.00 -32.26
N VAL A 502 14.48 -10.10 -31.63
CA VAL A 502 13.96 -9.01 -30.83
C VAL A 502 14.12 -7.69 -31.58
N ASP A 503 13.08 -6.87 -31.61
CA ASP A 503 13.14 -5.52 -32.13
C ASP A 503 13.19 -4.52 -30.98
N THR A 504 14.13 -3.57 -31.04
CA THR A 504 14.21 -2.46 -30.10
C THR A 504 13.36 -1.30 -30.61
N ARG A 505 12.14 -1.13 -30.04
CA ARG A 505 11.26 -0.02 -30.42
C ARG A 505 11.86 1.34 -30.04
N GLY A 506 12.57 1.41 -28.94
CA GLY A 506 13.25 2.64 -28.56
C GLY A 506 14.01 2.58 -27.25
N TRP A 507 14.93 3.53 -27.13
CA TRP A 507 15.61 3.95 -25.91
C TRP A 507 15.06 5.29 -25.48
N TYR A 508 14.72 5.44 -24.20
CA TYR A 508 14.09 6.66 -23.67
C TYR A 508 14.90 7.20 -22.49
N ASP A 509 15.29 8.47 -22.61
CA ASP A 509 16.03 9.19 -21.58
C ASP A 509 15.06 9.66 -20.50
N LEU A 510 15.14 9.05 -19.31
CA LEU A 510 14.28 9.36 -18.16
C LEU A 510 14.93 10.37 -17.22
N SER A 511 16.22 10.68 -17.42
CA SER A 511 17.01 11.53 -16.54
C SER A 511 16.38 12.92 -16.40
N GLY A 512 16.26 13.39 -15.16
CA GLY A 512 15.64 14.68 -14.86
C GLY A 512 14.11 14.69 -14.83
N LEU A 513 13.42 13.73 -15.49
CA LEU A 513 11.98 13.55 -15.42
C LEU A 513 11.57 12.56 -14.30
N ARG A 514 12.51 11.70 -13.89
CA ARG A 514 12.33 10.80 -12.76
C ARG A 514 13.63 10.67 -11.96
N ALA A 515 13.51 10.87 -10.64
CA ALA A 515 14.69 10.97 -9.75
C ALA A 515 15.46 9.64 -9.56
N ASN A 516 14.83 8.49 -9.78
CA ASN A 516 15.40 7.17 -9.52
C ASN A 516 15.54 6.29 -10.75
N ALA A 517 15.49 6.88 -11.96
CA ALA A 517 15.60 6.15 -13.20
C ALA A 517 16.20 7.05 -14.30
N ASP A 518 17.09 6.48 -15.12
CA ASP A 518 17.85 7.20 -16.13
C ASP A 518 17.56 6.73 -17.55
N LEU A 519 17.21 5.44 -17.71
CA LEU A 519 17.01 4.81 -19.01
C LEU A 519 15.81 3.89 -18.99
N LEU A 520 14.99 3.91 -20.05
CA LEU A 520 14.07 2.83 -20.39
C LEU A 520 14.42 2.27 -21.76
N VAL A 521 14.44 0.95 -21.88
CA VAL A 521 14.56 0.24 -23.15
C VAL A 521 13.27 -0.53 -23.41
N TRP A 522 12.69 -0.34 -24.60
CA TRP A 522 11.47 -0.99 -25.04
C TRP A 522 11.75 -1.99 -26.14
N TRP A 523 11.61 -3.28 -25.82
CA TRP A 523 11.76 -4.39 -26.75
C TRP A 523 10.42 -5.01 -27.13
N VAL A 524 10.32 -5.50 -28.37
CA VAL A 524 9.16 -6.26 -28.86
C VAL A 524 9.61 -7.55 -29.56
N SER A 525 8.80 -8.62 -29.48
CA SER A 525 9.07 -9.90 -30.11
C SER A 525 7.78 -10.73 -30.21
N ASP A 526 7.82 -11.75 -31.06
CA ASP A 526 6.75 -12.76 -31.15
C ASP A 526 6.92 -13.88 -30.10
N ASP A 527 8.08 -13.96 -29.42
CA ASP A 527 8.40 -14.97 -28.43
C ASP A 527 8.87 -14.31 -27.12
N PRO A 528 8.22 -14.57 -25.98
CA PRO A 528 8.65 -14.03 -24.69
C PRO A 528 10.00 -14.54 -24.21
N ALA A 529 10.43 -15.74 -24.64
CA ALA A 529 11.75 -16.26 -24.32
C ALA A 529 12.86 -15.43 -24.97
N VAL A 530 12.62 -14.90 -26.17
CA VAL A 530 13.53 -13.99 -26.86
C VAL A 530 13.66 -12.66 -26.11
N LEU A 531 12.56 -12.13 -25.55
CA LEU A 531 12.62 -10.93 -24.71
C LEU A 531 13.44 -11.17 -23.44
N GLN A 532 13.26 -12.32 -22.80
CA GLN A 532 14.02 -12.68 -21.61
C GLN A 532 15.51 -12.85 -21.92
N ASP A 533 15.87 -13.47 -23.05
CA ASP A 533 17.26 -13.58 -23.51
C ASP A 533 17.84 -12.19 -23.84
N ALA A 534 17.06 -11.31 -24.46
CA ALA A 534 17.42 -9.92 -24.71
C ALA A 534 17.79 -9.18 -23.43
N TYR A 535 16.96 -9.31 -22.40
CA TYR A 535 17.23 -8.71 -21.09
C TYR A 535 18.53 -9.25 -20.48
N HIS A 536 18.77 -10.57 -20.52
CA HIS A 536 20.00 -11.17 -20.01
C HIS A 536 21.23 -10.70 -20.77
N ARG A 537 21.17 -10.65 -22.09
CA ARG A 537 22.28 -10.16 -22.95
C ARG A 537 22.57 -8.69 -22.66
N PHE A 538 21.52 -7.87 -22.57
CA PHE A 538 21.69 -6.46 -22.22
C PHE A 538 22.38 -6.31 -20.85
N ARG A 539 21.92 -7.02 -19.83
CA ARG A 539 22.51 -7.00 -18.49
C ARG A 539 23.98 -7.49 -18.48
N ALA A 540 24.33 -8.42 -19.36
CA ALA A 540 25.70 -8.94 -19.51
C ALA A 540 26.59 -8.05 -20.35
N SER A 541 26.04 -7.12 -21.13
CA SER A 541 26.79 -6.21 -22.01
C SER A 541 27.67 -5.24 -21.19
N GLY A 542 28.61 -4.61 -21.89
CA GLY A 542 29.46 -3.58 -21.29
C GLY A 542 28.64 -2.51 -20.60
N LEU A 543 27.67 -1.90 -21.30
CA LEU A 543 26.76 -0.89 -20.74
C LEU A 543 25.89 -1.44 -19.60
N GLY A 544 25.31 -2.62 -19.78
CA GLY A 544 24.40 -3.20 -18.81
C GLY A 544 25.02 -3.43 -17.42
N ARG A 545 26.34 -3.55 -17.34
CA ARG A 545 27.10 -3.67 -16.08
C ARG A 545 27.20 -2.35 -15.31
N HIS A 546 27.03 -1.22 -15.98
CA HIS A 546 26.99 0.10 -15.36
C HIS A 546 25.59 0.47 -14.85
N LEU A 547 24.57 -0.35 -15.20
CA LEU A 547 23.18 -0.06 -14.94
C LEU A 547 22.59 -1.02 -13.90
N GLU A 548 21.70 -0.53 -13.09
CA GLU A 548 20.90 -1.30 -12.14
C GLU A 548 19.42 -1.28 -12.57
N PRO A 549 18.72 -2.44 -12.58
CA PRO A 549 17.31 -2.46 -12.93
C PRO A 549 16.46 -1.80 -11.83
N VAL A 550 15.53 -0.94 -12.26
CA VAL A 550 14.57 -0.25 -11.40
C VAL A 550 13.18 -0.86 -11.52
N TRP A 551 12.79 -1.20 -12.76
CA TRP A 551 11.48 -1.76 -13.07
C TRP A 551 11.55 -2.50 -14.39
N SER A 552 10.96 -3.68 -14.49
CA SER A 552 10.90 -4.42 -15.74
C SER A 552 9.61 -5.22 -15.79
N ASN A 553 8.82 -5.03 -16.84
CA ASN A 553 7.56 -5.72 -17.02
C ASN A 553 7.37 -6.14 -18.46
N VAL A 554 6.68 -7.27 -18.64
CA VAL A 554 6.31 -7.83 -19.92
C VAL A 554 4.80 -7.75 -20.08
N GLY A 555 4.35 -7.41 -21.28
CA GLY A 555 2.94 -7.48 -21.65
C GLY A 555 2.75 -8.26 -22.95
N VAL A 556 1.60 -8.87 -23.09
CA VAL A 556 1.19 -9.63 -24.28
C VAL A 556 0.01 -8.95 -24.95
N HIS A 557 0.02 -8.88 -26.29
CA HIS A 557 -1.15 -8.46 -27.04
C HIS A 557 -2.29 -9.48 -26.90
N ARG A 558 -3.46 -8.98 -26.59
CA ARG A 558 -4.72 -9.69 -26.66
C ARG A 558 -5.74 -8.82 -27.38
N PRO A 559 -6.56 -9.37 -28.28
CA PRO A 559 -7.62 -8.62 -28.95
C PRO A 559 -8.51 -7.90 -27.92
N ALA A 560 -8.85 -6.65 -28.17
CA ALA A 560 -9.70 -5.89 -27.26
C ALA A 560 -11.10 -6.53 -27.14
N GLU A 561 -11.68 -6.51 -25.95
CA GLU A 561 -12.95 -7.19 -25.62
C GLU A 561 -14.11 -6.72 -26.51
N PHE A 562 -14.16 -5.41 -26.82
CA PHE A 562 -15.30 -4.80 -27.54
C PHE A 562 -14.95 -4.16 -28.88
N ASN A 563 -13.67 -4.15 -29.29
CA ASN A 563 -13.23 -3.61 -30.58
C ASN A 563 -11.99 -4.35 -31.10
N LYS A 564 -12.19 -5.39 -31.89
CA LYS A 564 -11.10 -6.22 -32.41
C LYS A 564 -10.22 -5.54 -33.46
N SER A 565 -10.65 -4.41 -34.04
CA SER A 565 -9.81 -3.64 -34.96
C SER A 565 -8.83 -2.69 -34.26
N HIS A 566 -9.01 -2.48 -32.93
CA HIS A 566 -8.12 -1.65 -32.14
C HIS A 566 -6.85 -2.42 -31.77
N LEU A 567 -5.73 -2.02 -32.35
CA LEU A 567 -4.40 -2.60 -32.09
C LEU A 567 -3.55 -1.67 -31.20
N PRO A 568 -2.70 -2.22 -30.32
CA PRO A 568 -1.65 -1.45 -29.67
C PRO A 568 -0.73 -0.80 -30.73
N SER A 569 -0.42 0.48 -30.57
CA SER A 569 0.36 1.23 -31.58
C SER A 569 1.70 0.57 -31.91
N CYS A 570 2.34 -0.08 -30.92
CA CYS A 570 3.60 -0.80 -31.14
C CYS A 570 3.48 -2.03 -32.07
N PHE A 571 2.26 -2.52 -32.33
CA PHE A 571 2.00 -3.64 -33.25
C PHE A 571 1.12 -3.22 -34.44
N ALA A 572 0.67 -1.97 -34.45
CA ALA A 572 -0.20 -1.41 -35.50
C ALA A 572 0.58 -0.78 -36.66
N GLY A 573 1.88 -1.06 -36.80
CA GLY A 573 2.71 -0.43 -37.83
C GLY A 573 3.02 1.06 -37.56
N ILE A 574 2.68 1.55 -36.38
CA ILE A 574 2.93 2.94 -35.96
C ILE A 574 4.41 3.08 -35.59
N ALA A 575 5.09 4.00 -36.27
CA ALA A 575 6.50 4.31 -35.98
C ALA A 575 6.63 4.95 -34.57
N PRO A 576 7.72 4.69 -33.84
CA PRO A 576 7.96 5.31 -32.54
C PRO A 576 7.93 6.83 -32.61
N ARG A 577 7.31 7.50 -31.62
CA ARG A 577 7.27 8.95 -31.53
C ARG A 577 8.39 9.49 -30.63
N ARG A 578 8.56 10.79 -30.62
CA ARG A 578 9.66 11.47 -29.91
C ARG A 578 9.59 11.30 -28.40
N TRP A 579 8.42 11.37 -27.81
CA TRP A 579 8.20 11.25 -26.37
C TRP A 579 7.34 10.03 -26.08
N ALA A 580 7.60 9.41 -24.93
CA ALA A 580 6.71 8.36 -24.43
C ALA A 580 6.57 8.41 -22.91
N ALA A 581 5.38 8.06 -22.44
CA ALA A 581 5.07 7.83 -21.03
C ALA A 581 4.62 6.39 -20.84
N PHE A 582 5.30 5.66 -19.98
CA PHE A 582 5.05 4.25 -19.67
C PHE A 582 4.51 4.13 -18.26
N TYR A 583 3.46 3.35 -18.08
CA TYR A 583 2.90 3.11 -16.77
C TYR A 583 2.08 1.81 -16.74
N PRO A 584 2.01 1.14 -15.57
CA PRO A 584 1.12 0.02 -15.38
C PRO A 584 -0.25 0.49 -14.91
N PHE A 585 -1.29 -0.37 -15.03
CA PHE A 585 -2.48 -0.19 -14.25
C PHE A 585 -3.12 -1.50 -13.81
N ILE A 586 -3.91 -1.42 -12.72
CA ILE A 586 -4.71 -2.51 -12.18
C ILE A 586 -6.15 -2.00 -12.11
N ARG A 587 -7.10 -2.78 -12.62
CA ARG A 587 -8.52 -2.55 -12.45
C ARG A 587 -8.97 -2.93 -11.05
N SER A 588 -10.00 -2.24 -10.54
CA SER A 588 -10.63 -2.68 -9.31
C SER A 588 -11.33 -4.03 -9.50
N LYS A 589 -11.51 -4.78 -8.41
CA LYS A 589 -12.19 -6.09 -8.46
C LYS A 589 -13.62 -5.97 -9.02
N GLU A 590 -14.30 -4.87 -8.74
CA GLU A 590 -15.66 -4.57 -9.20
C GLU A 590 -15.72 -4.46 -10.71
N TRP A 591 -14.67 -3.95 -11.37
CA TRP A 591 -14.63 -3.86 -12.83
C TRP A 591 -14.95 -5.18 -13.52
N TYR A 592 -14.32 -6.26 -13.05
CA TYR A 592 -14.48 -7.59 -13.66
C TYR A 592 -15.85 -8.22 -13.37
N LEU A 593 -16.53 -7.75 -12.32
CA LEU A 593 -17.85 -8.22 -11.91
C LEU A 593 -18.99 -7.39 -12.52
N LEU A 594 -18.69 -6.27 -13.18
CA LEU A 594 -19.69 -5.46 -13.87
C LEU A 594 -20.34 -6.23 -15.04
N PRO A 595 -21.61 -5.96 -15.32
CA PRO A 595 -22.24 -6.42 -16.56
C PRO A 595 -21.42 -5.99 -17.79
N ALA A 596 -21.32 -6.87 -18.80
CA ALA A 596 -20.54 -6.59 -20.01
C ALA A 596 -21.00 -5.30 -20.74
N ALA A 597 -22.31 -5.00 -20.70
CA ALA A 597 -22.86 -3.78 -21.28
C ALA A 597 -22.32 -2.50 -20.63
N ASP A 598 -22.17 -2.50 -19.30
CA ASP A 598 -21.64 -1.35 -18.58
C ASP A 598 -20.15 -1.15 -18.86
N ARG A 599 -19.37 -2.24 -18.88
CA ARG A 599 -17.95 -2.18 -19.29
C ARG A 599 -17.80 -1.66 -20.72
N SER A 600 -18.61 -2.16 -21.65
CA SER A 600 -18.61 -1.73 -23.05
C SER A 600 -18.93 -0.23 -23.17
N ARG A 601 -19.95 0.26 -22.47
CA ARG A 601 -20.34 1.67 -22.45
C ARG A 601 -19.18 2.56 -21.95
N MET A 602 -18.59 2.21 -20.81
CA MET A 602 -17.49 2.99 -20.22
C MET A 602 -16.21 2.94 -21.06
N LEU A 603 -15.89 1.79 -21.68
CA LEU A 603 -14.76 1.70 -22.62
C LEU A 603 -15.00 2.45 -23.91
N ARG A 604 -16.24 2.55 -24.37
CA ARG A 604 -16.61 3.39 -25.54
C ARG A 604 -16.41 4.88 -25.21
N GLU A 605 -16.87 5.36 -24.04
CA GLU A 605 -16.62 6.72 -23.57
C GLU A 605 -15.11 7.00 -23.51
N HIS A 606 -14.34 6.13 -22.87
CA HIS A 606 -12.89 6.20 -22.80
C HIS A 606 -12.24 6.25 -24.19
N GLY A 607 -12.72 5.39 -25.10
CA GLY A 607 -12.23 5.35 -26.48
C GLY A 607 -12.51 6.64 -27.27
N ILE A 608 -13.69 7.25 -27.08
CA ILE A 608 -14.05 8.53 -27.72
C ILE A 608 -13.12 9.65 -27.26
N VAL A 609 -12.87 9.74 -25.95
CA VAL A 609 -11.97 10.76 -25.38
C VAL A 609 -10.54 10.53 -25.87
N GLY A 610 -10.05 9.29 -25.89
CA GLY A 610 -8.74 8.97 -26.44
C GLY A 610 -8.59 9.28 -27.94
N ALA A 611 -9.62 8.98 -28.73
CA ALA A 611 -9.63 9.21 -30.19
C ALA A 611 -9.62 10.71 -30.55
N ALA A 612 -10.11 11.60 -29.69
CA ALA A 612 -10.03 13.03 -29.87
C ALA A 612 -8.58 13.57 -29.93
N SER A 613 -7.62 12.80 -29.45
CA SER A 613 -6.19 13.10 -29.45
C SER A 613 -5.40 12.11 -30.32
N SER A 614 -5.74 12.06 -31.61
CA SER A 614 -5.18 11.12 -32.58
C SER A 614 -3.66 11.27 -32.83
N ASP A 615 -3.07 12.37 -32.38
CA ASP A 615 -1.61 12.66 -32.38
C ASP A 615 -0.87 11.88 -31.28
N VAL A 616 -1.56 11.44 -30.23
CA VAL A 616 -0.99 10.57 -29.19
C VAL A 616 -1.39 9.11 -29.47
N LYS A 617 -0.39 8.24 -29.52
CA LYS A 617 -0.53 6.82 -29.85
C LYS A 617 -0.48 5.99 -28.56
N ALA A 618 -1.40 5.04 -28.41
CA ALA A 618 -1.49 4.22 -27.21
C ALA A 618 -1.16 2.74 -27.50
N SER A 619 -0.39 2.14 -26.63
CA SER A 619 -0.16 0.70 -26.58
C SER A 619 -0.61 0.19 -25.21
N THR A 620 -1.66 -0.65 -25.17
CA THR A 620 -2.15 -1.30 -23.96
C THR A 620 -1.97 -2.79 -24.09
N LEU A 621 -1.20 -3.41 -23.21
CA LEU A 621 -0.87 -4.83 -23.23
C LEU A 621 -1.30 -5.51 -21.93
N ALA A 622 -1.82 -6.73 -22.05
CA ALA A 622 -2.19 -7.55 -20.90
C ALA A 622 -0.92 -8.10 -20.19
N ALA A 623 -0.88 -7.99 -18.89
CA ALA A 623 0.24 -8.45 -18.05
C ALA A 623 -0.19 -9.38 -16.90
N PHE A 624 -1.40 -9.93 -16.98
CA PHE A 624 -1.91 -10.88 -15.97
C PHE A 624 -0.97 -12.05 -15.77
N ALA A 625 -0.58 -12.30 -14.51
CA ALA A 625 0.36 -13.35 -14.11
C ALA A 625 1.79 -13.21 -14.67
N LEU A 626 2.14 -12.05 -15.26
CA LEU A 626 3.50 -11.76 -15.76
C LEU A 626 4.29 -10.85 -14.81
N GLY A 627 3.68 -10.37 -13.73
CA GLY A 627 4.24 -9.48 -12.72
C GLY A 627 3.12 -9.02 -11.79
N ASP A 628 3.35 -7.90 -11.13
CA ASP A 628 2.43 -7.34 -10.11
C ASP A 628 1.26 -6.55 -10.73
N TYR A 629 1.20 -6.42 -12.06
CA TYR A 629 0.21 -5.58 -12.74
C TYR A 629 -0.63 -6.38 -13.73
N GLU A 630 -1.82 -5.87 -14.04
CA GLU A 630 -2.73 -6.48 -15.01
C GLU A 630 -2.52 -5.96 -16.43
N TRP A 631 -2.10 -4.70 -16.54
CA TRP A 631 -1.93 -4.00 -17.80
C TRP A 631 -0.68 -3.12 -17.77
N ILE A 632 0.01 -3.05 -18.90
CA ILE A 632 1.10 -2.10 -19.12
C ILE A 632 0.73 -1.21 -20.31
N LEU A 633 0.88 0.09 -20.13
CA LEU A 633 0.58 1.10 -21.14
C LEU A 633 1.81 1.89 -21.53
N ALA A 634 1.82 2.27 -22.80
CA ALA A 634 2.73 3.28 -23.34
C ALA A 634 1.90 4.29 -24.15
N LEU A 635 2.03 5.57 -23.84
CA LEU A 635 1.52 6.68 -24.64
C LEU A 635 2.69 7.33 -25.36
N GLU A 636 2.63 7.47 -26.67
CA GLU A 636 3.68 8.03 -27.52
C GLU A 636 3.16 9.27 -28.26
N GLY A 637 3.95 10.34 -28.33
CA GLY A 637 3.63 11.56 -29.04
C GLY A 637 4.88 12.38 -29.43
N ASP A 638 4.76 13.24 -30.40
CA ASP A 638 5.86 14.14 -30.79
C ASP A 638 5.96 15.37 -29.89
N ASP A 639 4.89 15.67 -29.14
CA ASP A 639 4.83 16.72 -28.12
C ASP A 639 4.43 16.11 -26.77
N LEU A 640 5.28 16.31 -25.75
CA LEU A 640 5.05 15.82 -24.39
C LEU A 640 3.81 16.44 -23.74
N ALA A 641 3.51 17.72 -24.03
CA ALA A 641 2.33 18.38 -23.48
C ALA A 641 1.04 17.69 -23.93
N ARG A 642 0.99 17.17 -25.14
CA ARG A 642 -0.16 16.44 -25.66
C ARG A 642 -0.40 15.13 -24.91
N ILE A 643 0.66 14.43 -24.50
CA ILE A 643 0.54 13.24 -23.64
C ILE A 643 -0.07 13.62 -22.30
N VAL A 644 0.34 14.76 -21.71
CA VAL A 644 -0.22 15.29 -20.45
C VAL A 644 -1.71 15.62 -20.63
N ASP A 645 -2.10 16.27 -21.73
CA ASP A 645 -3.50 16.61 -22.02
C ASP A 645 -4.38 15.35 -22.09
N VAL A 646 -3.96 14.34 -22.86
CA VAL A 646 -4.67 13.06 -22.96
C VAL A 646 -4.83 12.39 -21.60
N MET A 647 -3.76 12.33 -20.82
CA MET A 647 -3.81 11.75 -19.47
C MET A 647 -4.76 12.51 -18.55
N LYS A 648 -4.81 13.84 -18.66
CA LYS A 648 -5.75 14.69 -17.94
C LYS A 648 -7.19 14.39 -18.36
N ASP A 649 -7.47 14.36 -19.66
CA ASP A 649 -8.81 14.14 -20.19
C ASP A 649 -9.35 12.76 -19.81
N LEU A 650 -8.50 11.72 -19.84
CA LEU A 650 -8.85 10.37 -19.40
C LEU A 650 -9.10 10.26 -17.88
N ARG A 651 -8.81 11.29 -17.07
CA ARG A 651 -9.20 11.32 -15.65
C ARG A 651 -10.68 11.63 -15.44
N TYR A 652 -11.36 12.18 -16.43
CA TYR A 652 -12.77 12.58 -16.33
C TYR A 652 -13.76 11.52 -16.84
N VAL A 653 -13.27 10.41 -17.40
CA VAL A 653 -14.14 9.32 -17.88
C VAL A 653 -14.56 8.38 -16.73
N GLU A 654 -15.77 7.81 -16.83
CA GLU A 654 -16.33 6.96 -15.79
C GLU A 654 -15.47 5.71 -15.52
N ALA A 655 -14.86 5.12 -16.55
CA ALA A 655 -13.97 3.96 -16.43
C ALA A 655 -12.80 4.17 -15.45
N ARG A 656 -12.46 5.44 -15.13
CA ARG A 656 -11.42 5.80 -14.16
C ARG A 656 -11.77 5.38 -12.73
N ARG A 657 -13.06 5.29 -12.38
CA ARG A 657 -13.52 4.83 -11.05
C ARG A 657 -13.09 3.41 -10.72
N TYR A 658 -12.78 2.64 -11.75
CA TYR A 658 -12.41 1.23 -11.65
C TYR A 658 -10.92 0.98 -11.93
N VAL A 659 -10.06 1.93 -11.57
CA VAL A 659 -8.61 1.79 -11.64
C VAL A 659 -8.02 2.00 -10.26
N ASP A 660 -7.47 0.94 -9.66
CA ASP A 660 -6.87 0.97 -8.34
C ASP A 660 -5.43 1.46 -8.38
N VAL A 661 -4.67 1.03 -9.38
CA VAL A 661 -3.26 1.39 -9.54
C VAL A 661 -3.02 1.88 -10.98
N ASP A 662 -2.31 3.00 -11.11
CA ASP A 662 -1.85 3.54 -12.40
C ASP A 662 -0.47 4.22 -12.27
N THR A 663 0.33 3.77 -11.35
CA THR A 663 1.70 4.22 -11.10
C THR A 663 2.64 3.02 -10.96
N PRO A 664 3.97 3.18 -11.16
CA PRO A 664 4.73 4.41 -11.44
C PRO A 664 4.67 4.87 -12.91
N PHE A 665 4.90 6.17 -13.16
CA PHE A 665 5.13 6.69 -14.51
C PHE A 665 6.61 6.78 -14.82
N PHE A 666 6.99 6.36 -16.03
CA PHE A 666 8.31 6.55 -16.59
C PHE A 666 8.16 7.31 -17.91
N THR A 667 8.61 8.56 -17.94
CA THR A 667 8.45 9.44 -19.10
C THR A 667 9.81 9.85 -19.60
N GLY A 668 10.02 9.78 -20.92
CA GLY A 668 11.31 10.11 -21.50
C GLY A 668 11.26 10.49 -22.98
N GLU A 669 12.30 11.18 -23.42
CA GLU A 669 12.56 11.45 -24.82
C GLU A 669 13.23 10.25 -25.48
N ARG A 670 12.74 9.83 -26.64
CA ARG A 670 13.37 8.79 -27.43
C ARG A 670 14.71 9.29 -27.99
N VAL A 671 15.78 8.58 -27.70
CA VAL A 671 17.14 8.93 -28.08
C VAL A 671 17.88 7.72 -28.66
N SER A 672 18.98 7.94 -29.37
CA SER A 672 19.90 6.83 -29.66
C SER A 672 20.69 6.48 -28.40
N PRO A 673 21.15 5.22 -28.27
CA PRO A 673 21.98 4.79 -27.14
C PRO A 673 23.20 5.69 -26.89
N VAL A 674 23.88 6.11 -27.95
CA VAL A 674 25.06 7.02 -27.88
C VAL A 674 24.67 8.39 -27.33
N VAL A 675 23.59 8.98 -27.84
CA VAL A 675 23.10 10.28 -27.36
C VAL A 675 22.69 10.21 -25.90
N TRP A 676 22.05 9.11 -25.47
CA TRP A 676 21.71 8.91 -24.07
C TRP A 676 22.98 8.87 -23.19
N ALA A 677 23.98 8.07 -23.57
CA ALA A 677 25.22 7.94 -22.79
C ALA A 677 25.99 9.26 -22.70
N ASP A 678 26.02 10.05 -23.78
CA ASP A 678 26.66 11.37 -23.80
C ASP A 678 25.92 12.39 -22.89
N ARG A 679 24.60 12.26 -22.76
CA ARG A 679 23.81 13.10 -21.83
C ARG A 679 24.14 12.81 -20.36
N GLN A 680 24.44 11.54 -20.01
CA GLN A 680 24.82 11.16 -18.65
C GLN A 680 26.15 11.80 -18.18
N MET A 681 26.97 12.29 -19.09
CA MET A 681 28.24 12.96 -18.78
C MET A 681 28.11 14.48 -18.54
N ARG A 682 26.93 15.05 -18.79
CA ARG A 682 26.66 16.48 -18.61
C ARG A 682 26.09 16.83 -17.23
N ALA A 683 25.94 15.81 -16.38
CA ALA A 683 25.37 15.94 -15.03
C ALA A 683 26.40 16.42 -14.00
#